data_2b578a88eb77321e99b1eca7d961f59f
#
_entry.id   2b578a88eb77321e99b1eca7d961f59f
#
_cell.length_a   1.000
_cell.length_b   1.000
_cell.length_c   1.000
_cell.angle_alpha   90.00
_cell.angle_beta   90.00
_cell.angle_gamma   90.00
#
_symmetry.space_group_name_H-M   'P 1'
#
loop_
_entity.id
_entity.type
_entity.pdbx_description
1 polymer ?
#
loop_
_entity_poly.entity_id
_entity_poly.type
_entity_poly.pdbx_seq_one_letter_code
_entity_poly.pdbx_strand_id
1 'polypeptide(L)'
;MNDHIFRHLHPLSLALMAIIGTLGPQTSTSAFAQVSGLEEIVVTAQRREQSIMEVPIAVTLVSGQELETFNLETSHDLQFLVPGVTFAASSSTSQITLRGVGTGYSGPGLSNSVSVYTDESYVSQQVGSNQLFYDMASVQVLKGPQGTLYGRNTTGGAMLYATSDPDLEGYSGYVQAGVAELDTTELEGAVNIPLGSTVAVRLAGKYNDRGEGHVTNVLNGSEIGGEKETGFRAKVLWQPSDRLSLVFKHEQLELESNDEGSLRSQLGVGLQCFYCEDGSLDGAGLGFYETNQTPIAQSEQAVLANMGYQGIAGGTLRHQMEIDIQALNVDFDVTDNLTLSSYTQVRDMERIGGQDQDGSPYDALHAWAGRFSEDEKGGIQFESFTQELKLASSFDGSFNFVLGASYLDDDNEFTLGYMGELFGYFLLGRTEHDMESTSFYFDGSYELTDALTLTGGVRNTKDEQDLTTFAFGATGNDSSSFSDTTYRVVLDYDVSDSLMVYGSFNTGFKSGGFNGSWFGPTPEVQPEEIDSFELGAKYAGESISFEAAFFDYDWTNLQVAVLSNDVGGLTQENADAEMTGFEFSSTFRPSENLSIWIAGTWLDGEYTTYNASTHVPASTITPGARGFVGAVSEDLSGYRLANAPEFSLNGNITYRFPIGANFDADLSALVYYSDEYDMTPGASGIARIDKQDSMTIVNLNLTVRHSAGWQADLYVRNATDEEYYTEKTTQPQGAFGAPALPRVVGARIRYNF
;
A
#
# COMPACT_ATOMS: atom_id res chain seq x y z
N MET A 1 -17.57 -17.19 -30.84
CA MET A 1 -17.53 -17.66 -29.43
C MET A 1 -17.03 -19.09 -29.47
N ASN A 2 -15.77 -19.36 -29.19
CA ASN A 2 -15.09 -20.66 -29.07
C ASN A 2 -13.78 -20.84 -29.85
N ASP A 3 -12.92 -19.83 -29.98
CA ASP A 3 -11.59 -20.11 -30.58
C ASP A 3 -10.44 -19.27 -29.99
N HIS A 4 -10.67 -18.46 -28.92
CA HIS A 4 -9.63 -17.59 -28.34
C HIS A 4 -9.01 -18.08 -27.02
N ILE A 5 -9.61 -19.06 -26.32
CA ILE A 5 -9.16 -19.46 -24.97
C ILE A 5 -7.83 -20.25 -24.95
N PHE A 6 -7.32 -20.78 -26.08
CA PHE A 6 -6.14 -21.67 -26.09
C PHE A 6 -4.88 -21.10 -26.74
N ARG A 7 -4.82 -19.83 -27.11
CA ARG A 7 -3.67 -19.31 -27.91
C ARG A 7 -2.53 -18.67 -27.13
N HIS A 8 -2.66 -18.43 -25.83
CA HIS A 8 -1.63 -17.73 -25.04
C HIS A 8 -1.22 -18.43 -23.72
N LEU A 9 -1.25 -19.76 -23.67
CA LEU A 9 -0.67 -20.48 -22.56
C LEU A 9 0.86 -20.50 -22.68
N HIS A 10 1.54 -19.73 -21.88
CA HIS A 10 3.00 -19.74 -21.73
C HIS A 10 3.50 -21.11 -21.22
N PRO A 11 4.74 -21.54 -21.52
CA PRO A 11 5.26 -22.88 -21.16
C PRO A 11 5.28 -23.19 -19.65
N LEU A 12 5.19 -22.19 -18.77
CA LEU A 12 5.05 -22.36 -17.31
C LEU A 12 3.69 -22.95 -16.88
N SER A 13 2.61 -22.65 -17.60
CA SER A 13 1.27 -23.20 -17.35
C SER A 13 1.19 -24.71 -17.63
N LEU A 14 2.01 -25.22 -18.55
CA LEU A 14 2.09 -26.64 -18.87
C LEU A 14 2.89 -27.46 -17.82
N ALA A 15 3.83 -26.83 -17.10
CA ALA A 15 4.58 -27.48 -16.05
C ALA A 15 3.72 -27.70 -14.79
N LEU A 16 2.82 -26.78 -14.47
CA LEU A 16 1.90 -26.91 -13.33
C LEU A 16 0.84 -28.01 -13.57
N MET A 17 0.34 -28.17 -14.80
CA MET A 17 -0.60 -29.24 -15.15
C MET A 17 0.02 -30.63 -15.16
N ALA A 18 1.33 -30.77 -15.37
CA ALA A 18 2.01 -32.08 -15.39
C ALA A 18 2.22 -32.68 -13.99
N ILE A 19 2.18 -31.86 -12.93
CA ILE A 19 2.34 -32.31 -11.54
C ILE A 19 1.02 -32.90 -11.00
N ILE A 20 -0.13 -32.49 -11.51
CA ILE A 20 -1.46 -32.92 -11.04
C ILE A 20 -1.79 -34.37 -11.49
N GLY A 21 -1.14 -34.89 -12.51
CA GLY A 21 -1.44 -36.22 -13.15
C GLY A 21 -0.97 -37.46 -12.39
N THR A 22 -0.21 -37.36 -11.30
CA THR A 22 0.43 -38.51 -10.63
C THR A 22 0.03 -38.75 -9.17
N LEU A 23 -0.86 -37.94 -8.59
CA LEU A 23 -1.29 -38.06 -7.20
C LEU A 23 -2.59 -38.87 -7.10
N GLY A 24 -2.48 -40.12 -6.71
CA GLY A 24 -3.63 -40.95 -6.35
C GLY A 24 -4.32 -40.45 -5.06
N PRO A 25 -5.64 -40.71 -4.90
CA PRO A 25 -6.39 -40.21 -3.75
C PRO A 25 -5.90 -40.85 -2.44
N GLN A 26 -5.20 -40.08 -1.64
CA GLN A 26 -5.02 -40.38 -0.21
C GLN A 26 -6.21 -39.77 0.52
N THR A 27 -7.01 -40.58 1.15
CA THR A 27 -8.13 -40.12 2.00
C THR A 27 -7.57 -39.58 3.33
N SER A 28 -7.22 -38.32 3.31
CA SER A 28 -7.02 -37.55 4.54
C SER A 28 -8.42 -37.17 5.06
N THR A 29 -8.81 -37.71 6.17
CA THR A 29 -9.97 -37.21 6.94
C THR A 29 -9.55 -35.89 7.55
N SER A 30 -9.75 -34.79 6.83
CA SER A 30 -9.65 -33.45 7.40
C SER A 30 -10.71 -33.35 8.48
N ALA A 31 -10.29 -33.33 9.75
CA ALA A 31 -11.12 -32.90 10.82
C ALA A 31 -11.43 -31.42 10.58
N PHE A 32 -12.70 -31.11 10.30
CA PHE A 32 -13.16 -29.74 10.33
C PHE A 32 -12.86 -29.20 11.73
N ALA A 33 -11.95 -28.26 11.82
CA ALA A 33 -11.75 -27.51 13.05
C ALA A 33 -13.07 -26.81 13.34
N GLN A 34 -13.77 -27.32 14.32
CA GLN A 34 -14.95 -26.68 14.89
C GLN A 34 -14.43 -25.42 15.57
N VAL A 35 -14.67 -24.24 14.95
CA VAL A 35 -14.36 -22.94 15.57
C VAL A 35 -15.28 -22.82 16.80
N SER A 36 -14.88 -23.44 17.87
CA SER A 36 -15.53 -23.34 19.18
C SER A 36 -14.59 -22.55 20.09
N GLY A 37 -14.84 -21.29 20.20
CA GLY A 37 -14.10 -20.32 20.99
C GLY A 37 -13.46 -19.26 20.09
N LEU A 38 -13.29 -18.06 20.62
CA LEU A 38 -12.39 -17.08 20.04
C LEU A 38 -11.00 -17.74 20.04
N GLU A 39 -10.45 -18.11 18.88
CA GLU A 39 -9.05 -18.47 18.75
C GLU A 39 -8.26 -17.30 19.31
N GLU A 40 -7.26 -17.59 20.12
CA GLU A 40 -6.35 -16.58 20.64
C GLU A 40 -5.61 -15.98 19.44
N ILE A 41 -5.99 -14.75 19.06
CA ILE A 41 -5.42 -14.05 17.92
C ILE A 41 -4.04 -13.54 18.33
N VAL A 42 -2.99 -14.17 17.79
CA VAL A 42 -1.60 -13.79 18.05
C VAL A 42 -1.14 -12.77 17.02
N VAL A 43 -0.48 -11.72 17.47
CA VAL A 43 0.11 -10.66 16.66
C VAL A 43 1.58 -10.47 17.03
N THR A 44 2.35 -9.90 16.09
CA THR A 44 3.77 -9.53 16.31
C THR A 44 3.97 -8.01 16.43
N ALA A 45 2.89 -7.29 16.67
CA ALA A 45 2.81 -5.84 16.70
C ALA A 45 3.84 -5.14 17.62
N GLN A 46 4.27 -5.82 18.69
CA GLN A 46 5.33 -5.32 19.58
C GLN A 46 6.69 -6.01 19.39
N ARG A 47 6.95 -6.51 18.18
CA ARG A 47 8.17 -7.30 17.87
C ARG A 47 8.30 -8.57 18.70
N ARG A 48 7.20 -9.05 19.28
CA ARG A 48 7.02 -10.31 20.03
C ARG A 48 5.68 -10.91 19.65
N GLU A 49 5.57 -12.23 19.73
CA GLU A 49 4.29 -12.92 19.65
C GLU A 49 3.50 -12.68 20.92
N GLN A 50 2.33 -12.07 20.81
CA GLN A 50 1.43 -11.76 21.94
C GLN A 50 -0.02 -11.89 21.47
N SER A 51 -0.92 -12.18 22.40
CA SER A 51 -2.35 -12.05 22.13
C SER A 51 -2.70 -10.61 21.77
N ILE A 52 -3.53 -10.40 20.75
CA ILE A 52 -4.01 -9.06 20.36
C ILE A 52 -4.66 -8.33 21.56
N MET A 53 -5.21 -9.08 22.50
CA MET A 53 -5.81 -8.55 23.72
C MET A 53 -4.78 -8.01 24.74
N GLU A 54 -3.55 -8.49 24.68
CA GLU A 54 -2.44 -8.08 25.56
C GLU A 54 -1.61 -6.93 24.98
N VAL A 55 -1.91 -6.53 23.74
CA VAL A 55 -1.16 -5.48 23.05
C VAL A 55 -1.83 -4.13 23.28
N PRO A 56 -1.23 -3.22 24.09
CA PRO A 56 -1.85 -1.93 24.45
C PRO A 56 -1.63 -0.85 23.38
N ILE A 57 -1.97 -1.13 22.14
CA ILE A 57 -2.05 -0.22 21.00
C ILE A 57 -3.25 -0.64 20.13
N ALA A 58 -3.75 0.29 19.32
CA ALA A 58 -4.78 -0.02 18.33
C ALA A 58 -4.17 -0.82 17.16
N VAL A 59 -4.63 -2.06 16.96
CA VAL A 59 -4.15 -2.98 15.92
C VAL A 59 -5.33 -3.59 15.18
N THR A 60 -5.29 -3.56 13.85
CA THR A 60 -6.19 -4.36 13.02
C THR A 60 -5.42 -5.51 12.41
N LEU A 61 -5.87 -6.74 12.65
CA LEU A 61 -5.36 -7.95 11.99
C LEU A 61 -6.35 -8.40 10.93
N VAL A 62 -5.85 -8.63 9.72
CA VAL A 62 -6.58 -9.27 8.61
C VAL A 62 -5.86 -10.57 8.30
N SER A 63 -6.51 -11.70 8.52
CA SER A 63 -5.96 -13.02 8.23
C SER A 63 -5.92 -13.30 6.71
N GLY A 64 -5.04 -14.21 6.27
CA GLY A 64 -5.01 -14.67 4.88
C GLY A 64 -6.37 -15.23 4.43
N GLN A 65 -7.12 -15.88 5.33
CA GLN A 65 -8.47 -16.37 5.03
C GLN A 65 -9.49 -15.24 4.81
N GLU A 66 -9.38 -14.12 5.53
CA GLU A 66 -10.22 -12.93 5.31
C GLU A 66 -9.88 -12.26 3.99
N LEU A 67 -8.58 -12.12 3.65
CA LEU A 67 -8.14 -11.64 2.34
C LEU A 67 -8.77 -12.45 1.21
N GLU A 68 -8.74 -13.77 1.31
CA GLU A 68 -9.38 -14.68 0.35
C GLU A 68 -10.91 -14.56 0.33
N THR A 69 -11.55 -14.54 1.51
CA THR A 69 -13.01 -14.51 1.65
C THR A 69 -13.61 -13.23 1.06
N PHE A 70 -12.97 -12.09 1.25
CA PHE A 70 -13.44 -10.81 0.72
C PHE A 70 -12.85 -10.45 -0.64
N ASN A 71 -12.07 -11.35 -1.24
CA ASN A 71 -11.44 -11.15 -2.54
C ASN A 71 -10.57 -9.88 -2.59
N LEU A 72 -9.73 -9.69 -1.56
CA LEU A 72 -8.77 -8.59 -1.52
C LEU A 72 -7.48 -9.04 -2.22
N GLU A 73 -7.09 -8.33 -3.26
CA GLU A 73 -6.00 -8.74 -4.15
C GLU A 73 -4.72 -7.96 -3.93
N THR A 74 -4.87 -6.72 -3.45
CA THR A 74 -3.74 -5.81 -3.23
C THR A 74 -3.89 -5.07 -1.90
N SER A 75 -2.83 -4.38 -1.50
CA SER A 75 -2.86 -3.53 -0.29
C SER A 75 -3.93 -2.44 -0.37
N HIS A 76 -4.30 -1.94 -1.55
CA HIS A 76 -5.35 -0.93 -1.71
C HIS A 76 -6.72 -1.40 -1.22
N ASP A 77 -6.99 -2.69 -1.33
CA ASP A 77 -8.26 -3.26 -0.88
C ASP A 77 -8.42 -3.26 0.64
N LEU A 78 -7.33 -3.07 1.40
CA LEU A 78 -7.37 -3.04 2.88
C LEU A 78 -8.23 -1.90 3.44
N GLN A 79 -8.43 -0.80 2.68
CA GLN A 79 -9.33 0.28 3.10
C GLN A 79 -10.74 -0.20 3.42
N PHE A 80 -11.19 -1.32 2.83
CA PHE A 80 -12.51 -1.88 3.07
C PHE A 80 -12.61 -2.67 4.39
N LEU A 81 -11.47 -3.12 4.95
CA LEU A 81 -11.42 -3.87 6.21
C LEU A 81 -10.71 -3.14 7.35
N VAL A 82 -9.94 -2.10 7.07
CA VAL A 82 -9.17 -1.39 8.09
C VAL A 82 -9.72 0.02 8.27
N PRO A 83 -10.41 0.32 9.38
CA PRO A 83 -10.96 1.65 9.63
C PRO A 83 -9.85 2.69 9.74
N GLY A 84 -10.10 3.88 9.18
CA GLY A 84 -9.16 5.00 9.19
C GLY A 84 -7.99 4.86 8.20
N VAL A 85 -8.01 3.88 7.31
CA VAL A 85 -7.07 3.76 6.19
C VAL A 85 -7.71 4.30 4.92
N THR A 86 -6.97 5.14 4.20
CA THR A 86 -7.26 5.51 2.81
C THR A 86 -6.04 5.27 1.94
N PHE A 87 -6.26 4.88 0.72
CA PHE A 87 -5.22 4.71 -0.28
C PHE A 87 -5.48 5.66 -1.44
N ALA A 88 -4.50 6.50 -1.74
CA ALA A 88 -4.43 7.14 -3.04
C ALA A 88 -3.49 6.28 -3.92
N ALA A 89 -3.98 5.84 -5.04
CA ALA A 89 -3.27 4.91 -5.90
C ALA A 89 -3.16 5.45 -7.33
N SER A 90 -1.94 5.59 -7.78
CA SER A 90 -1.64 5.49 -9.21
C SER A 90 -0.95 4.14 -9.46
N SER A 91 -1.09 3.58 -10.65
CA SER A 91 -0.78 2.18 -11.02
C SER A 91 0.43 1.49 -10.35
N SER A 92 1.38 2.23 -9.83
CA SER A 92 2.62 1.69 -9.28
C SER A 92 3.05 2.30 -7.95
N THR A 93 2.36 3.35 -7.49
CA THR A 93 2.64 4.00 -6.21
C THR A 93 1.43 3.88 -5.30
N SER A 94 1.66 3.47 -4.08
CA SER A 94 0.65 3.41 -3.03
C SER A 94 0.95 4.50 -2.01
N GLN A 95 0.08 5.50 -1.96
CA GLN A 95 0.13 6.53 -0.94
C GLN A 95 -0.84 6.14 0.18
N ILE A 96 -0.27 5.69 1.28
CA ILE A 96 -1.03 5.17 2.41
C ILE A 96 -1.26 6.33 3.38
N THR A 97 -2.52 6.57 3.71
CA THR A 97 -2.92 7.48 4.79
C THR A 97 -3.61 6.67 5.88
N LEU A 98 -3.16 6.81 7.11
CA LEU A 98 -3.70 6.12 8.28
C LEU A 98 -4.05 7.14 9.35
N ARG A 99 -5.33 7.19 9.78
CA ARG A 99 -5.85 8.21 10.68
C ARG A 99 -5.54 9.64 10.22
N GLY A 100 -5.65 9.92 8.90
CA GLY A 100 -5.33 11.23 8.33
C GLY A 100 -3.83 11.54 8.21
N VAL A 101 -2.94 10.64 8.62
CA VAL A 101 -1.48 10.76 8.52
C VAL A 101 -1.02 10.04 7.25
N GLY A 102 -0.50 10.78 6.30
CA GLY A 102 -0.07 10.20 5.03
C GLY A 102 0.80 11.15 4.22
N THR A 103 1.33 10.65 3.12
CA THR A 103 2.14 11.43 2.19
C THR A 103 1.38 11.52 0.87
N GLY A 104 1.13 12.73 0.39
CA GLY A 104 0.40 12.99 -0.86
C GLY A 104 1.26 12.98 -2.12
N TYR A 105 2.53 12.59 -2.04
CA TYR A 105 3.45 12.59 -3.17
C TYR A 105 4.54 11.55 -3.03
N SER A 106 4.94 10.95 -4.14
CA SER A 106 6.10 10.06 -4.23
C SER A 106 7.15 10.65 -5.15
N GLY A 107 8.42 10.57 -4.75
CA GLY A 107 9.54 11.07 -5.53
C GLY A 107 10.87 10.63 -4.93
N PRO A 108 11.98 10.86 -5.66
CA PRO A 108 13.30 10.51 -5.16
C PRO A 108 13.60 11.26 -3.86
N GLY A 109 14.11 10.55 -2.87
CA GLY A 109 14.45 11.11 -1.56
C GLY A 109 13.27 11.36 -0.64
N LEU A 110 12.06 10.98 -1.02
CA LEU A 110 10.84 11.15 -0.22
C LEU A 110 10.39 9.80 0.35
N SER A 111 9.93 9.84 1.60
CA SER A 111 9.54 8.66 2.36
C SER A 111 8.03 8.66 2.69
N ASN A 112 7.48 7.48 2.97
CA ASN A 112 6.12 7.32 3.49
C ASN A 112 5.99 7.86 4.92
N SER A 113 4.77 8.18 5.34
CA SER A 113 4.41 8.43 6.75
C SER A 113 3.88 7.16 7.45
N VAL A 114 3.55 6.11 6.68
CA VAL A 114 3.17 4.78 7.16
C VAL A 114 4.20 3.79 6.64
N SER A 115 4.93 3.15 7.53
CA SER A 115 5.95 2.17 7.15
C SER A 115 5.34 0.87 6.70
N VAL A 116 6.00 0.24 5.72
CA VAL A 116 5.65 -1.08 5.21
C VAL A 116 6.75 -2.08 5.58
N TYR A 117 6.35 -3.22 6.09
CA TYR A 117 7.22 -4.36 6.38
C TYR A 117 6.68 -5.60 5.68
N THR A 118 7.56 -6.40 5.10
CA THR A 118 7.20 -7.71 4.52
C THR A 118 8.10 -8.78 5.11
N ASP A 119 7.50 -9.78 5.78
CA ASP A 119 8.24 -10.86 6.47
C ASP A 119 9.33 -10.30 7.38
N GLU A 120 8.99 -9.35 8.27
CA GLU A 120 9.86 -8.64 9.24
C GLU A 120 10.84 -7.62 8.63
N SER A 121 11.00 -7.55 7.32
CA SER A 121 11.94 -6.64 6.66
C SER A 121 11.27 -5.34 6.21
N TYR A 122 11.93 -4.21 6.47
CA TYR A 122 11.45 -2.88 6.11
C TYR A 122 11.49 -2.67 4.58
N VAL A 123 10.42 -2.09 4.03
CA VAL A 123 10.32 -1.63 2.63
C VAL A 123 10.44 -0.12 2.62
N SER A 124 11.60 0.40 2.23
CA SER A 124 11.94 1.81 2.32
C SER A 124 11.21 2.68 1.31
N GLN A 125 10.86 2.11 0.16
CA GLN A 125 10.37 2.85 -0.99
C GLN A 125 8.85 2.83 -1.10
N GLN A 126 8.28 3.97 -1.51
CA GLN A 126 6.85 4.12 -1.83
C GLN A 126 6.48 3.39 -3.13
N VAL A 127 7.32 3.56 -4.15
CA VAL A 127 7.16 2.85 -5.42
C VAL A 127 7.39 1.36 -5.17
N GLY A 128 6.45 0.52 -5.62
CA GLY A 128 6.49 -0.92 -5.34
C GLY A 128 6.14 -1.30 -3.89
N SER A 129 5.58 -0.38 -3.09
CA SER A 129 5.00 -0.71 -1.77
C SER A 129 3.59 -1.29 -1.88
N ASN A 130 2.95 -1.19 -3.04
CA ASN A 130 1.70 -1.92 -3.30
C ASN A 130 2.00 -3.42 -3.31
N GLN A 131 1.44 -4.14 -2.34
CA GLN A 131 1.68 -5.57 -2.20
C GLN A 131 0.63 -6.35 -2.97
N LEU A 132 1.07 -7.26 -3.83
CA LEU A 132 0.21 -8.27 -4.45
C LEU A 132 -0.06 -9.39 -3.45
N PHE A 133 -1.33 -9.62 -3.13
CA PHE A 133 -1.72 -10.65 -2.18
C PHE A 133 -1.82 -12.01 -2.84
N TYR A 134 -0.95 -12.91 -2.45
CA TYR A 134 -1.01 -14.34 -2.75
C TYR A 134 -0.28 -15.12 -1.67
N ASP A 135 -0.86 -16.23 -1.27
CA ASP A 135 -0.30 -17.09 -0.23
C ASP A 135 0.11 -16.31 1.03
N MET A 136 -0.79 -15.41 1.48
CA MET A 136 -0.61 -14.57 2.66
C MET A 136 -0.97 -15.32 3.94
N ALA A 137 -0.20 -15.11 5.00
CA ALA A 137 -0.56 -15.54 6.34
C ALA A 137 -1.46 -14.50 7.02
N SER A 138 -1.04 -13.23 7.00
CA SER A 138 -1.79 -12.13 7.62
C SER A 138 -1.29 -10.76 7.15
N VAL A 139 -2.10 -9.74 7.43
CA VAL A 139 -1.72 -8.33 7.42
C VAL A 139 -2.07 -7.74 8.78
N GLN A 140 -1.10 -7.07 9.42
CA GLN A 140 -1.31 -6.34 10.67
C GLN A 140 -1.13 -4.86 10.39
N VAL A 141 -2.08 -4.03 10.82
CA VAL A 141 -2.02 -2.57 10.70
C VAL A 141 -1.94 -1.98 12.10
N LEU A 142 -0.79 -1.42 12.43
CA LEU A 142 -0.51 -0.74 13.68
C LEU A 142 -0.81 0.73 13.51
N LYS A 143 -1.74 1.24 14.28
CA LYS A 143 -2.24 2.60 14.13
C LYS A 143 -1.59 3.56 15.12
N GLY A 144 -1.33 4.78 14.63
CA GLY A 144 -0.62 5.81 15.37
C GLY A 144 0.90 5.62 15.39
N PRO A 145 1.66 6.59 15.93
CA PRO A 145 3.11 6.62 15.82
C PRO A 145 3.81 5.39 16.40
N GLN A 146 4.70 4.77 15.63
CA GLN A 146 5.44 3.55 15.98
C GLN A 146 6.96 3.78 15.97
N GLY A 147 7.42 5.01 16.20
CA GLY A 147 8.82 5.40 16.07
C GLY A 147 9.82 4.56 16.88
N THR A 148 9.41 4.07 18.04
CA THR A 148 10.30 3.30 18.93
C THR A 148 10.59 1.90 18.39
N LEU A 149 9.59 1.12 18.00
CA LEU A 149 9.78 -0.28 17.58
C LEU A 149 10.04 -0.46 16.08
N TYR A 150 9.42 0.41 15.27
CA TYR A 150 9.47 0.32 13.81
C TYR A 150 10.31 1.43 13.18
N GLY A 151 10.68 2.46 13.96
CA GLY A 151 11.66 3.47 13.57
C GLY A 151 11.13 4.56 12.67
N ARG A 152 11.95 4.94 11.70
CA ARG A 152 11.67 6.05 10.78
C ARG A 152 10.38 5.86 9.98
N ASN A 153 9.78 6.97 9.56
CA ASN A 153 8.66 6.96 8.62
C ASN A 153 7.40 6.25 9.15
N THR A 154 7.19 6.28 10.46
CA THR A 154 6.07 5.65 11.17
C THR A 154 5.21 6.66 11.92
N THR A 155 5.09 7.88 11.40
CA THR A 155 4.27 8.93 12.02
C THR A 155 2.77 8.56 12.00
N GLY A 156 2.30 7.90 10.92
CA GLY A 156 0.94 7.37 10.83
C GLY A 156 0.76 5.98 11.42
N GLY A 157 1.82 5.17 11.41
CA GLY A 157 1.76 3.79 11.83
C GLY A 157 2.63 2.84 11.01
N ALA A 158 2.31 1.55 11.05
CA ALA A 158 3.00 0.54 10.27
C ALA A 158 2.04 -0.53 9.71
N MET A 159 2.32 -1.02 8.51
CA MET A 159 1.68 -2.17 7.88
C MET A 159 2.65 -3.33 7.80
N LEU A 160 2.29 -4.45 8.40
CA LEU A 160 3.10 -5.66 8.47
C LEU A 160 2.45 -6.76 7.64
N TYR A 161 3.06 -7.10 6.53
CA TYR A 161 2.64 -8.17 5.63
C TYR A 161 3.42 -9.44 5.95
N ALA A 162 2.72 -10.49 6.34
CA ALA A 162 3.30 -11.81 6.55
C ALA A 162 2.84 -12.77 5.46
N THR A 163 3.79 -13.35 4.73
CA THR A 163 3.52 -14.40 3.76
C THR A 163 3.65 -15.77 4.40
N SER A 164 2.93 -16.77 3.91
CA SER A 164 2.92 -18.11 4.52
C SER A 164 4.32 -18.74 4.52
N ASP A 165 4.74 -19.27 5.67
CA ASP A 165 6.00 -19.96 5.81
C ASP A 165 5.91 -21.46 5.48
N PRO A 166 7.03 -22.11 5.11
CA PRO A 166 7.08 -23.56 5.04
C PRO A 166 6.91 -24.18 6.42
N ASP A 167 6.19 -25.32 6.48
CA ASP A 167 6.06 -26.11 7.70
C ASP A 167 6.56 -27.55 7.53
N LEU A 168 6.96 -28.17 8.63
CA LEU A 168 7.51 -29.54 8.71
C LEU A 168 6.40 -30.59 8.90
N GLU A 169 5.16 -30.21 9.16
CA GLU A 169 4.09 -31.11 9.58
C GLU A 169 3.57 -31.98 8.43
N GLY A 170 3.46 -31.44 7.22
CA GLY A 170 2.91 -32.22 6.14
C GLY A 170 2.96 -31.59 4.75
N TYR A 171 2.66 -32.43 3.78
CA TYR A 171 2.41 -32.00 2.40
C TYR A 171 1.02 -31.35 2.34
N SER A 172 0.98 -30.09 1.94
CA SER A 172 -0.27 -29.33 1.85
C SER A 172 -0.16 -28.29 0.74
N GLY A 173 -1.29 -27.75 0.33
CA GLY A 173 -1.29 -26.70 -0.67
C GLY A 173 -2.67 -26.42 -1.24
N TYR A 174 -2.69 -25.56 -2.24
CA TYR A 174 -3.91 -25.25 -2.98
C TYR A 174 -3.59 -24.86 -4.42
N VAL A 175 -4.60 -24.98 -5.27
CA VAL A 175 -4.65 -24.40 -6.61
C VAL A 175 -5.98 -23.68 -6.78
N GLN A 176 -5.96 -22.50 -7.40
CA GLN A 176 -7.11 -21.64 -7.61
C GLN A 176 -7.12 -21.14 -9.05
N ALA A 177 -8.31 -21.04 -9.65
CA ALA A 177 -8.53 -20.39 -10.94
C ALA A 177 -9.79 -19.54 -10.86
N GLY A 178 -9.75 -18.34 -11.44
CA GLY A 178 -10.83 -17.39 -11.46
C GLY A 178 -11.03 -16.71 -12.80
N VAL A 179 -12.23 -16.20 -13.01
CA VAL A 179 -12.58 -15.33 -14.15
C VAL A 179 -13.50 -14.23 -13.65
N ALA A 180 -13.37 -13.02 -14.19
CA ALA A 180 -14.24 -11.90 -13.87
C ALA A 180 -14.53 -11.04 -15.11
N GLU A 181 -15.41 -10.06 -14.97
CA GLU A 181 -15.62 -9.00 -15.97
C GLU A 181 -14.30 -8.30 -16.29
N LEU A 182 -14.26 -7.50 -17.34
CA LEU A 182 -13.08 -6.85 -17.91
C LEU A 182 -12.03 -7.86 -18.41
N ASP A 183 -12.49 -8.99 -18.96
CA ASP A 183 -11.66 -10.11 -19.48
C ASP A 183 -10.59 -10.56 -18.46
N THR A 184 -10.98 -10.62 -17.18
CA THR A 184 -10.05 -10.97 -16.09
C THR A 184 -9.88 -12.49 -16.00
N THR A 185 -8.64 -12.94 -15.92
CA THR A 185 -8.24 -14.32 -15.66
C THR A 185 -7.26 -14.38 -14.49
N GLU A 186 -7.57 -15.19 -13.49
CA GLU A 186 -6.74 -15.39 -12.30
C GLU A 186 -6.28 -16.83 -12.19
N LEU A 187 -5.01 -17.03 -11.85
CA LEU A 187 -4.45 -18.33 -11.47
C LEU A 187 -3.56 -18.15 -10.25
N GLU A 188 -3.76 -18.94 -9.22
CA GLU A 188 -2.95 -18.90 -8.01
C GLU A 188 -2.74 -20.31 -7.46
N GLY A 189 -1.63 -20.52 -6.79
CA GLY A 189 -1.40 -21.77 -6.08
C GLY A 189 -0.17 -21.73 -5.19
N ALA A 190 -0.21 -22.58 -4.17
CA ALA A 190 0.93 -22.81 -3.29
C ALA A 190 1.04 -24.28 -2.91
N VAL A 191 2.26 -24.71 -2.64
CA VAL A 191 2.54 -26.08 -2.16
C VAL A 191 3.62 -26.06 -1.08
N ASN A 192 3.34 -26.72 0.04
CA ASN A 192 4.27 -26.98 1.12
C ASN A 192 4.83 -28.42 0.99
N ILE A 193 6.13 -28.57 1.02
CA ILE A 193 6.83 -29.84 0.81
C ILE A 193 7.85 -30.04 1.94
N PRO A 194 7.54 -30.83 2.98
CA PRO A 194 8.55 -31.21 3.96
C PRO A 194 9.55 -32.19 3.35
N LEU A 195 10.85 -31.87 3.48
CA LEU A 195 11.97 -32.68 2.99
C LEU A 195 12.67 -33.42 4.17
N GLY A 196 11.90 -33.97 5.06
CA GLY A 196 12.33 -34.65 6.28
C GLY A 196 11.87 -33.89 7.53
N SER A 197 12.57 -34.07 8.64
CA SER A 197 12.16 -33.50 9.93
C SER A 197 12.76 -32.12 10.23
N THR A 198 13.60 -31.58 9.35
CA THR A 198 14.35 -30.35 9.59
C THR A 198 14.33 -29.37 8.43
N VAL A 199 13.81 -29.75 7.28
CA VAL A 199 13.75 -28.90 6.09
C VAL A 199 12.37 -28.97 5.48
N ALA A 200 11.81 -27.84 5.14
CA ALA A 200 10.61 -27.72 4.33
C ALA A 200 10.77 -26.64 3.24
N VAL A 201 10.05 -26.80 2.15
CA VAL A 201 10.03 -25.86 1.03
C VAL A 201 8.59 -25.46 0.77
N ARG A 202 8.34 -24.18 0.60
CA ARG A 202 7.06 -23.65 0.13
C ARG A 202 7.26 -22.91 -1.17
N LEU A 203 6.47 -23.26 -2.17
CA LEU A 203 6.44 -22.57 -3.47
C LEU A 203 5.04 -21.99 -3.64
N ALA A 204 4.98 -20.73 -4.05
CA ALA A 204 3.73 -20.05 -4.35
C ALA A 204 3.85 -19.26 -5.65
N GLY A 205 2.74 -19.08 -6.34
CA GLY A 205 2.69 -18.27 -7.55
C GLY A 205 1.30 -17.75 -7.84
N LYS A 206 1.24 -16.54 -8.42
CA LYS A 206 0.03 -15.87 -8.88
C LYS A 206 0.22 -15.33 -10.28
N TYR A 207 -0.83 -15.42 -11.06
CA TYR A 207 -1.00 -14.77 -12.35
C TYR A 207 -2.39 -14.13 -12.35
N ASN A 208 -2.45 -12.83 -12.59
CA ASN A 208 -3.67 -12.06 -12.75
C ASN A 208 -3.56 -11.25 -14.03
N ASP A 209 -4.57 -11.31 -14.90
CA ASP A 209 -4.59 -10.60 -16.18
C ASP A 209 -6.00 -10.02 -16.39
N ARG A 210 -6.12 -8.72 -16.27
CA ARG A 210 -7.30 -7.93 -16.63
C ARG A 210 -7.08 -7.39 -18.04
N GLY A 211 -7.52 -8.15 -19.04
CA GLY A 211 -7.26 -7.88 -20.46
C GLY A 211 -7.97 -6.65 -21.01
N GLU A 212 -9.11 -6.23 -20.41
CA GLU A 212 -9.88 -5.05 -20.78
C GLU A 212 -9.73 -3.96 -19.71
N GLY A 213 -9.54 -2.72 -20.15
CA GLY A 213 -9.57 -1.54 -19.29
C GLY A 213 -11.01 -1.09 -18.98
N HIS A 214 -11.15 -0.26 -17.96
CA HIS A 214 -12.45 0.29 -17.56
C HIS A 214 -12.68 1.71 -18.07
N VAL A 215 -11.69 2.35 -18.67
CA VAL A 215 -11.79 3.69 -19.27
C VAL A 215 -11.64 3.61 -20.76
N THR A 216 -12.58 4.21 -21.49
CA THR A 216 -12.62 4.21 -22.95
C THR A 216 -12.07 5.51 -23.52
N ASN A 217 -11.08 5.44 -24.39
CA ASN A 217 -10.64 6.57 -25.20
C ASN A 217 -11.64 6.81 -26.34
N VAL A 218 -12.35 7.94 -26.27
CA VAL A 218 -13.43 8.25 -27.23
C VAL A 218 -12.94 8.58 -28.64
N LEU A 219 -11.64 8.88 -28.82
CA LEU A 219 -11.06 9.20 -30.12
C LEU A 219 -10.81 7.94 -30.96
N ASN A 220 -10.34 6.88 -30.35
CA ASN A 220 -9.89 5.67 -31.04
C ASN A 220 -10.57 4.39 -30.54
N GLY A 221 -11.33 4.46 -29.45
CA GLY A 221 -12.02 3.32 -28.84
C GLY A 221 -11.08 2.35 -28.12
N SER A 222 -9.85 2.75 -27.81
CA SER A 222 -8.97 1.94 -26.98
C SER A 222 -9.43 1.98 -25.51
N GLU A 223 -9.12 0.93 -24.78
CA GLU A 223 -9.44 0.79 -23.36
C GLU A 223 -8.17 0.97 -22.53
N ILE A 224 -8.29 1.70 -21.43
CA ILE A 224 -7.24 2.04 -20.47
C ILE A 224 -7.62 1.45 -19.11
N GLY A 225 -6.64 0.97 -18.34
CA GLY A 225 -6.85 0.32 -17.05
C GLY A 225 -6.76 -1.20 -17.11
N GLY A 226 -6.23 -1.76 -18.21
CA GLY A 226 -5.81 -3.16 -18.26
C GLY A 226 -4.53 -3.37 -17.45
N GLU A 227 -4.44 -4.49 -16.74
CA GLU A 227 -3.34 -4.77 -15.82
C GLU A 227 -3.00 -6.25 -15.81
N LYS A 228 -1.71 -6.56 -15.78
CA LYS A 228 -1.23 -7.92 -15.66
C LYS A 228 -0.19 -8.01 -14.56
N GLU A 229 -0.40 -8.91 -13.63
CA GLU A 229 0.46 -9.15 -12.49
C GLU A 229 0.93 -10.61 -12.48
N THR A 230 2.20 -10.81 -12.21
CA THR A 230 2.80 -12.14 -12.05
C THR A 230 3.65 -12.15 -10.79
N GLY A 231 3.41 -13.09 -9.90
CA GLY A 231 4.19 -13.31 -8.68
C GLY A 231 4.70 -14.74 -8.59
N PHE A 232 5.94 -14.89 -8.16
CA PHE A 232 6.53 -16.17 -7.79
C PHE A 232 7.30 -16.04 -6.49
N ARG A 233 7.08 -16.95 -5.55
CA ARG A 233 7.78 -17.00 -4.26
C ARG A 233 8.24 -18.41 -3.94
N ALA A 234 9.50 -18.53 -3.50
CA ALA A 234 10.06 -19.75 -2.95
C ALA A 234 10.62 -19.47 -1.56
N LYS A 235 10.17 -20.20 -0.57
CA LYS A 235 10.71 -20.17 0.79
C LYS A 235 11.30 -21.52 1.16
N VAL A 236 12.42 -21.52 1.90
CA VAL A 236 13.06 -22.71 2.44
C VAL A 236 13.24 -22.53 3.93
N LEU A 237 12.56 -23.35 4.70
CA LEU A 237 12.77 -23.48 6.15
C LEU A 237 13.84 -24.53 6.39
N TRP A 238 14.81 -24.21 7.26
CA TRP A 238 15.79 -25.13 7.81
C TRP A 238 15.88 -25.00 9.32
N GLN A 239 15.48 -26.05 10.03
CA GLN A 239 15.54 -26.16 11.48
C GLN A 239 16.53 -27.26 11.89
N PRO A 240 17.85 -26.98 11.91
CA PRO A 240 18.88 -27.99 12.29
C PRO A 240 18.80 -28.44 13.75
N SER A 241 18.13 -27.67 14.59
CA SER A 241 17.86 -27.98 15.99
C SER A 241 16.61 -27.27 16.49
N ASP A 242 16.10 -27.66 17.64
CA ASP A 242 14.96 -27.03 18.31
C ASP A 242 15.18 -25.54 18.68
N ARG A 243 16.43 -25.07 18.61
CA ARG A 243 16.85 -23.71 19.00
C ARG A 243 17.25 -22.83 17.81
N LEU A 244 17.28 -23.36 16.62
CA LEU A 244 17.73 -22.60 15.45
C LEU A 244 16.78 -22.82 14.28
N SER A 245 16.18 -21.74 13.81
CA SER A 245 15.33 -21.69 12.62
C SER A 245 15.89 -20.70 11.61
N LEU A 246 15.94 -21.09 10.35
CA LEU A 246 16.33 -20.24 9.23
C LEU A 246 15.27 -20.33 8.15
N VAL A 247 14.79 -19.17 7.69
CA VAL A 247 13.89 -19.08 6.53
C VAL A 247 14.57 -18.24 5.46
N PHE A 248 14.90 -18.87 4.34
CA PHE A 248 15.32 -18.14 3.13
C PHE A 248 14.13 -17.92 2.22
N LYS A 249 14.01 -16.72 1.66
CA LYS A 249 13.00 -16.32 0.68
C LYS A 249 13.64 -15.80 -0.59
N HIS A 250 13.10 -16.21 -1.73
CA HIS A 250 13.30 -15.57 -3.03
C HIS A 250 11.93 -15.29 -3.64
N GLU A 251 11.70 -14.05 -4.08
CA GLU A 251 10.44 -13.60 -4.64
C GLU A 251 10.69 -12.72 -5.86
N GLN A 252 9.91 -12.93 -6.91
CA GLN A 252 9.89 -12.12 -8.12
C GLN A 252 8.45 -11.65 -8.39
N LEU A 253 8.30 -10.36 -8.67
CA LEU A 253 7.03 -9.74 -9.01
C LEU A 253 7.22 -8.97 -10.32
N GLU A 254 6.26 -9.12 -11.23
CA GLU A 254 6.16 -8.35 -12.46
C GLU A 254 4.76 -7.72 -12.54
N LEU A 255 4.72 -6.44 -12.79
CA LEU A 255 3.50 -5.69 -13.08
C LEU A 255 3.62 -5.07 -14.46
N GLU A 256 2.63 -5.30 -15.32
CA GLU A 256 2.44 -4.57 -16.57
C GLU A 256 1.06 -3.90 -16.54
N SER A 257 0.99 -2.60 -16.80
CA SER A 257 -0.28 -1.87 -16.86
C SER A 257 -0.30 -0.93 -18.06
N ASN A 258 -1.47 -0.76 -18.66
CA ASN A 258 -1.73 0.31 -19.61
C ASN A 258 -2.54 1.45 -18.95
N ASP A 259 -2.62 1.43 -17.62
CA ASP A 259 -3.15 2.52 -16.82
C ASP A 259 -2.10 3.62 -16.73
N GLU A 260 -2.41 4.80 -17.23
CA GLU A 260 -1.53 5.96 -17.18
C GLU A 260 -1.54 6.63 -15.79
N GLY A 261 -2.08 5.94 -14.78
CA GLY A 261 -2.10 6.38 -13.39
C GLY A 261 -3.14 7.44 -13.09
N SER A 262 -3.20 8.50 -13.85
CA SER A 262 -4.21 9.55 -13.68
C SER A 262 -4.77 9.95 -15.03
N LEU A 263 -6.05 9.68 -15.21
CA LEU A 263 -6.79 10.15 -16.36
C LEU A 263 -7.23 11.59 -16.12
N ARG A 264 -7.19 12.41 -17.18
CA ARG A 264 -7.72 13.75 -17.08
C ARG A 264 -9.20 13.70 -16.78
N SER A 265 -9.55 13.98 -15.55
CA SER A 265 -10.95 14.19 -15.21
C SER A 265 -11.32 15.62 -15.59
N GLN A 266 -12.39 15.72 -16.36
CA GLN A 266 -12.96 17.00 -16.70
C GLN A 266 -13.70 17.60 -15.53
N LEU A 267 -13.02 18.30 -14.73
CA LEU A 267 -13.66 19.14 -13.75
C LEU A 267 -13.76 20.55 -14.32
N GLY A 268 -14.76 20.78 -15.09
CA GLY A 268 -15.34 21.95 -15.74
C GLY A 268 -14.89 23.38 -15.41
N VAL A 269 -13.69 23.61 -14.96
CA VAL A 269 -13.22 24.92 -14.55
C VAL A 269 -11.92 25.28 -15.26
N GLY A 270 -12.07 25.96 -16.40
CA GLY A 270 -11.05 26.88 -16.91
C GLY A 270 -9.73 26.28 -17.37
N LEU A 271 -9.66 24.97 -17.64
CA LEU A 271 -8.48 24.33 -18.18
C LEU A 271 -8.18 24.84 -19.57
N GLN A 272 -7.01 25.39 -19.75
CA GLN A 272 -6.54 25.78 -21.07
C GLN A 272 -5.97 24.52 -21.73
N CYS A 273 -6.59 24.08 -22.79
CA CYS A 273 -5.90 23.29 -23.79
C CYS A 273 -4.70 24.12 -24.25
N PHE A 274 -3.49 23.59 -24.12
CA PHE A 274 -2.28 24.27 -24.58
C PHE A 274 -2.34 24.61 -26.08
N TYR A 275 -3.20 23.89 -26.83
CA TYR A 275 -3.30 23.96 -28.30
C TYR A 275 -4.73 23.94 -28.87
N CYS A 276 -5.78 24.09 -28.07
CA CYS A 276 -7.12 24.21 -28.64
C CYS A 276 -7.30 25.57 -29.35
N GLU A 277 -7.32 25.58 -30.67
CA GLU A 277 -7.49 26.78 -31.52
C GLU A 277 -8.72 27.60 -31.19
N ASP A 278 -9.78 26.96 -30.69
CA ASP A 278 -11.04 27.58 -30.32
C ASP A 278 -11.17 27.92 -28.85
N GLY A 279 -10.18 27.54 -28.03
CA GLY A 279 -10.20 27.71 -26.57
C GLY A 279 -11.32 26.91 -25.88
N SER A 280 -11.81 25.84 -26.52
CA SER A 280 -12.76 24.91 -25.90
C SER A 280 -12.04 24.12 -24.79
N LEU A 281 -12.81 23.66 -23.81
CA LEU A 281 -12.34 22.73 -22.81
C LEU A 281 -12.25 21.35 -23.47
N ASP A 282 -11.08 20.75 -23.48
CA ASP A 282 -10.99 19.36 -23.88
C ASP A 282 -11.83 18.52 -22.95
N GLY A 283 -12.59 17.67 -23.58
CA GLY A 283 -13.37 16.68 -22.92
C GLY A 283 -14.68 17.17 -22.28
N ALA A 284 -15.15 18.40 -22.54
CA ALA A 284 -16.50 18.80 -22.15
C ALA A 284 -17.55 17.84 -22.72
N GLY A 285 -18.22 17.11 -21.84
CA GLY A 285 -19.28 16.15 -22.20
C GLY A 285 -18.85 14.68 -22.23
N LEU A 286 -17.63 14.34 -21.78
CA LEU A 286 -17.23 12.96 -21.57
C LEU A 286 -17.88 12.39 -20.29
N GLY A 287 -18.10 11.10 -20.26
CA GLY A 287 -18.56 10.37 -19.08
C GLY A 287 -17.43 10.10 -18.08
N PHE A 288 -17.78 9.56 -16.92
CA PHE A 288 -16.82 9.25 -15.84
C PHE A 288 -15.72 8.29 -16.29
N TYR A 289 -16.04 7.33 -17.16
CA TYR A 289 -15.12 6.34 -17.71
C TYR A 289 -14.72 6.63 -19.16
N GLU A 290 -14.66 7.89 -19.56
CA GLU A 290 -14.28 8.30 -20.90
C GLU A 290 -13.10 9.26 -20.87
N THR A 291 -12.18 9.12 -21.81
CA THR A 291 -11.06 10.04 -22.01
C THR A 291 -10.88 10.34 -23.48
N ASN A 292 -10.22 11.45 -23.79
CA ASN A 292 -9.80 11.80 -25.15
C ASN A 292 -8.27 11.92 -25.26
N GLN A 293 -7.54 11.35 -24.33
CA GLN A 293 -6.08 11.34 -24.39
C GLN A 293 -5.56 10.82 -25.72
N THR A 294 -4.47 11.41 -26.20
CA THR A 294 -3.88 11.00 -27.47
C THR A 294 -2.91 9.84 -27.24
N PRO A 295 -3.02 8.74 -27.99
CA PRO A 295 -2.01 7.71 -27.98
C PRO A 295 -0.67 8.26 -28.50
N ILE A 296 0.45 7.75 -27.98
CA ILE A 296 1.77 8.10 -28.48
C ILE A 296 1.87 7.88 -29.99
N ALA A 297 2.35 8.88 -30.73
CA ALA A 297 2.48 8.80 -32.15
C ALA A 297 3.42 7.65 -32.60
N GLN A 298 3.16 7.05 -33.78
CA GLN A 298 3.99 5.95 -34.31
C GLN A 298 5.48 6.35 -34.47
N SER A 299 5.76 7.65 -34.70
CA SER A 299 7.13 8.17 -34.79
C SER A 299 7.86 8.10 -33.44
N GLU A 300 7.15 8.35 -32.34
CA GLU A 300 7.69 8.29 -30.97
C GLU A 300 7.83 6.85 -30.50
N GLN A 301 6.87 5.97 -30.84
CA GLN A 301 7.01 4.52 -30.65
C GLN A 301 8.27 3.98 -31.33
N ALA A 302 8.63 4.51 -32.51
CA ALA A 302 9.85 4.12 -33.21
C ALA A 302 11.12 4.63 -32.48
N VAL A 303 11.06 5.81 -31.85
CA VAL A 303 12.15 6.31 -31.01
C VAL A 303 12.31 5.43 -29.78
N LEU A 304 11.23 5.12 -29.08
CA LEU A 304 11.25 4.23 -27.91
C LEU A 304 11.75 2.81 -28.26
N ALA A 305 11.29 2.24 -29.40
CA ALA A 305 11.77 0.95 -29.87
C ALA A 305 13.28 0.96 -30.20
N ASN A 306 13.82 2.06 -30.75
CA ASN A 306 15.25 2.23 -30.98
C ASN A 306 16.07 2.38 -29.69
N MET A 307 15.42 2.73 -28.60
CA MET A 307 16.01 2.81 -27.25
C MET A 307 15.88 1.49 -26.46
N GLY A 308 15.49 0.40 -27.11
CA GLY A 308 15.39 -0.92 -26.49
C GLY A 308 14.01 -1.28 -25.93
N TYR A 309 13.01 -0.39 -26.03
CA TYR A 309 11.64 -0.65 -25.57
C TYR A 309 10.82 -1.39 -26.61
N GLN A 310 10.91 -2.70 -26.64
CA GLN A 310 10.22 -3.53 -27.64
C GLN A 310 8.77 -3.92 -27.29
N GLY A 311 8.19 -3.41 -26.23
CA GLY A 311 6.83 -3.78 -25.78
C GLY A 311 5.75 -2.74 -26.05
N ILE A 312 6.10 -1.54 -26.49
CA ILE A 312 5.14 -0.42 -26.67
C ILE A 312 4.52 -0.48 -28.07
N ALA A 313 3.89 -1.59 -28.42
CA ALA A 313 3.16 -1.71 -29.67
C ALA A 313 1.68 -1.49 -29.39
N GLY A 314 1.18 -0.29 -29.65
CA GLY A 314 -0.27 -0.05 -29.65
C GLY A 314 -0.75 1.30 -29.17
N GLY A 315 0.12 2.27 -28.93
CA GLY A 315 -0.32 3.66 -28.74
C GLY A 315 -0.74 4.06 -27.33
N THR A 316 -0.56 3.22 -26.31
CA THR A 316 -0.67 3.57 -24.91
C THR A 316 0.68 3.42 -24.24
N LEU A 317 1.02 4.38 -23.36
CA LEU A 317 2.18 4.26 -22.49
C LEU A 317 1.92 3.09 -21.52
N ARG A 318 2.81 2.12 -21.51
CA ARG A 318 2.73 1.00 -20.57
C ARG A 318 3.65 1.28 -19.39
N HIS A 319 3.15 0.95 -18.22
CA HIS A 319 3.98 0.82 -17.04
C HIS A 319 4.44 -0.63 -16.92
N GLN A 320 5.73 -0.80 -16.67
CA GLN A 320 6.31 -2.08 -16.32
C GLN A 320 7.08 -1.89 -15.01
N MET A 321 6.90 -2.81 -14.09
CA MET A 321 7.64 -2.85 -12.84
C MET A 321 8.08 -4.29 -12.58
N GLU A 322 9.36 -4.45 -12.30
CA GLU A 322 9.96 -5.72 -11.90
C GLU A 322 10.56 -5.56 -10.51
N ILE A 323 10.31 -6.50 -9.62
CA ILE A 323 10.84 -6.51 -8.27
C ILE A 323 11.44 -7.90 -7.98
N ASP A 324 12.71 -7.91 -7.57
CA ASP A 324 13.41 -9.08 -7.06
C ASP A 324 13.71 -8.92 -5.57
N ILE A 325 13.33 -9.91 -4.76
CA ILE A 325 13.53 -9.89 -3.31
C ILE A 325 14.26 -11.16 -2.89
N GLN A 326 15.32 -11.01 -2.11
CA GLN A 326 15.99 -12.09 -1.41
C GLN A 326 16.06 -11.75 0.07
N ALA A 327 15.58 -12.66 0.93
CA ALA A 327 15.60 -12.45 2.36
C ALA A 327 16.09 -13.69 3.11
N LEU A 328 16.74 -13.46 4.25
CA LEU A 328 17.14 -14.50 5.19
C LEU A 328 16.74 -14.08 6.59
N ASN A 329 15.81 -14.81 7.18
CA ASN A 329 15.40 -14.69 8.57
C ASN A 329 16.02 -15.80 9.39
N VAL A 330 16.64 -15.47 10.50
CA VAL A 330 17.30 -16.40 11.40
C VAL A 330 16.83 -16.14 12.82
N ASP A 331 16.26 -17.14 13.48
CA ASP A 331 15.88 -17.09 14.89
C ASP A 331 16.72 -18.12 15.66
N PHE A 332 17.39 -17.66 16.71
CA PHE A 332 18.23 -18.47 17.57
C PHE A 332 17.88 -18.29 19.04
N ASP A 333 17.38 -19.35 19.66
CA ASP A 333 17.12 -19.38 21.10
C ASP A 333 18.45 -19.53 21.88
N VAL A 334 18.97 -18.37 22.31
CA VAL A 334 20.19 -18.30 23.13
C VAL A 334 19.98 -19.08 24.43
N THR A 335 18.81 -18.92 25.02
CA THR A 335 18.26 -19.70 26.14
C THR A 335 16.78 -19.98 25.86
N ASP A 336 16.11 -20.75 26.72
CA ASP A 336 14.67 -21.06 26.58
C ASP A 336 13.79 -19.80 26.68
N ASN A 337 14.32 -18.67 27.16
CA ASN A 337 13.60 -17.42 27.39
C ASN A 337 14.30 -16.20 26.74
N LEU A 338 15.23 -16.40 25.82
CA LEU A 338 15.97 -15.33 25.18
C LEU A 338 16.26 -15.69 23.73
N THR A 339 15.66 -15.01 22.79
CA THR A 339 15.79 -15.25 21.35
C THR A 339 16.54 -14.12 20.67
N LEU A 340 17.56 -14.46 19.88
CA LEU A 340 18.26 -13.55 18.96
C LEU A 340 17.74 -13.78 17.55
N SER A 341 17.17 -12.73 16.95
CA SER A 341 16.69 -12.74 15.57
C SER A 341 17.58 -11.89 14.67
N SER A 342 17.72 -12.30 13.41
CA SER A 342 18.43 -11.55 12.38
C SER A 342 17.57 -11.55 11.11
N TYR A 343 17.21 -10.38 10.61
CA TYR A 343 16.41 -10.20 9.39
C TYR A 343 17.26 -9.46 8.38
N THR A 344 17.54 -10.10 7.25
CA THR A 344 18.37 -9.57 6.16
C THR A 344 17.56 -9.60 4.88
N GLN A 345 17.50 -8.49 4.15
CA GLN A 345 16.84 -8.44 2.85
C GLN A 345 17.67 -7.63 1.86
N VAL A 346 17.72 -8.10 0.62
CA VAL A 346 18.11 -7.35 -0.57
C VAL A 346 16.87 -7.24 -1.45
N ARG A 347 16.61 -6.05 -1.96
CA ARG A 347 15.49 -5.77 -2.86
C ARG A 347 15.95 -4.91 -4.01
N ASP A 348 15.74 -5.40 -5.22
CA ASP A 348 15.99 -4.69 -6.46
C ASP A 348 14.65 -4.38 -7.14
N MET A 349 14.49 -3.18 -7.66
CA MET A 349 13.29 -2.79 -8.41
C MET A 349 13.66 -1.92 -9.60
N GLU A 350 13.09 -2.26 -10.76
CA GLU A 350 13.09 -1.41 -11.94
C GLU A 350 11.65 -1.08 -12.33
N ARG A 351 11.36 0.20 -12.55
CA ARG A 351 10.08 0.66 -13.08
C ARG A 351 10.30 1.54 -14.30
N ILE A 352 9.57 1.25 -15.34
CA ILE A 352 9.56 2.00 -16.59
C ILE A 352 8.10 2.39 -16.89
N GLY A 353 7.87 3.63 -17.29
CA GLY A 353 6.53 4.06 -17.66
C GLY A 353 6.48 5.50 -18.12
N GLY A 354 5.34 5.90 -18.61
CA GLY A 354 5.12 7.25 -19.04
C GLY A 354 3.65 7.66 -18.86
N GLN A 355 3.42 8.97 -18.87
CA GLN A 355 2.14 9.57 -18.59
C GLN A 355 1.87 10.71 -19.59
N ASP A 356 0.65 10.77 -20.10
CA ASP A 356 0.18 11.94 -20.83
C ASP A 356 0.01 13.12 -19.86
N GLN A 357 0.87 14.13 -20.00
CA GLN A 357 0.92 15.26 -19.08
C GLN A 357 -0.07 16.37 -19.44
N ASP A 358 -0.51 16.47 -20.68
CA ASP A 358 -1.49 17.49 -21.06
C ASP A 358 -2.92 16.96 -21.08
N GLY A 359 -3.11 15.64 -21.10
CA GLY A 359 -4.42 14.96 -21.10
C GLY A 359 -5.31 15.38 -22.25
N SER A 360 -4.73 15.85 -23.35
CA SER A 360 -5.44 16.39 -24.51
C SER A 360 -5.51 15.37 -25.65
N PRO A 361 -6.38 15.59 -26.67
CA PRO A 361 -6.38 14.77 -27.88
C PRO A 361 -5.18 15.04 -28.81
N TYR A 362 -4.25 15.87 -28.42
CA TYR A 362 -3.06 16.23 -29.19
C TYR A 362 -1.84 15.59 -28.58
N ASP A 363 -0.93 15.11 -29.42
CA ASP A 363 0.36 14.57 -29.00
C ASP A 363 1.33 15.72 -28.65
N ALA A 364 1.00 16.45 -27.57
CA ALA A 364 1.68 17.67 -27.24
C ALA A 364 2.77 17.48 -26.18
N LEU A 365 2.49 16.74 -25.10
CA LEU A 365 3.42 16.56 -24.00
C LEU A 365 3.17 15.25 -23.23
N HIS A 366 4.16 14.35 -23.25
CA HIS A 366 4.19 13.15 -22.42
C HIS A 366 5.38 13.19 -21.48
N ALA A 367 5.19 12.88 -20.21
CA ALA A 367 6.27 12.60 -19.29
C ALA A 367 6.68 11.14 -19.43
N TRP A 368 7.96 10.88 -19.37
CA TRP A 368 8.54 9.57 -19.55
C TRP A 368 9.62 9.27 -18.51
N ALA A 369 9.46 8.21 -17.76
CA ALA A 369 10.49 7.65 -16.90
C ALA A 369 11.02 6.37 -17.55
N GLY A 370 12.22 6.44 -18.13
CA GLY A 370 12.75 5.34 -18.94
C GLY A 370 14.20 5.51 -19.36
N ARG A 371 14.73 4.52 -20.08
CA ARG A 371 16.11 4.52 -20.55
C ARG A 371 16.30 5.57 -21.64
N PHE A 372 17.39 6.32 -21.55
CA PHE A 372 17.75 7.36 -22.53
C PHE A 372 18.88 6.94 -23.46
N SER A 373 19.56 5.82 -23.20
CA SER A 373 20.52 5.18 -24.10
C SER A 373 20.51 3.66 -23.97
N GLU A 374 21.08 2.94 -24.96
CA GLU A 374 21.19 1.47 -24.91
C GLU A 374 22.10 0.97 -23.78
N ASP A 375 23.00 1.81 -23.27
CA ASP A 375 24.00 1.47 -22.26
C ASP A 375 23.60 1.90 -20.84
N GLU A 376 22.51 2.67 -20.68
CA GLU A 376 22.04 3.15 -19.40
C GLU A 376 20.80 2.36 -18.96
N LYS A 377 20.80 1.89 -17.74
CA LYS A 377 19.57 1.54 -17.04
C LYS A 377 18.73 2.82 -16.96
N GLY A 378 17.43 2.75 -17.01
CA GLY A 378 16.59 3.95 -17.03
C GLY A 378 15.28 3.70 -16.36
N GLY A 379 14.55 4.76 -16.12
CA GLY A 379 13.31 4.69 -15.37
C GLY A 379 13.51 5.07 -13.91
N ILE A 380 12.85 4.35 -13.05
CA ILE A 380 13.03 4.42 -11.61
C ILE A 380 13.70 3.12 -11.20
N GLN A 381 14.85 3.21 -10.55
CA GLN A 381 15.58 2.05 -10.04
C GLN A 381 15.82 2.22 -8.55
N PHE A 382 15.63 1.15 -7.79
CA PHE A 382 15.90 1.09 -6.37
C PHE A 382 16.65 -0.19 -6.07
N GLU A 383 17.80 -0.04 -5.44
CA GLU A 383 18.54 -1.12 -4.80
C GLU A 383 18.52 -0.86 -3.30
N SER A 384 18.07 -1.82 -2.51
CA SER A 384 17.93 -1.66 -1.06
C SER A 384 18.50 -2.86 -0.33
N PHE A 385 19.31 -2.60 0.68
CA PHE A 385 19.79 -3.59 1.64
C PHE A 385 19.29 -3.23 3.05
N THR A 386 18.60 -4.15 3.70
CA THR A 386 18.18 -4.00 5.09
C THR A 386 18.74 -5.11 5.97
N GLN A 387 19.16 -4.74 7.17
CA GLN A 387 19.61 -5.66 8.21
C GLN A 387 19.06 -5.23 9.57
N GLU A 388 18.36 -6.12 10.25
CA GLU A 388 17.99 -5.92 11.65
C GLU A 388 18.51 -7.07 12.53
N LEU A 389 19.04 -6.72 13.70
CA LEU A 389 19.38 -7.65 14.78
C LEU A 389 18.49 -7.32 15.98
N LYS A 390 17.78 -8.31 16.49
CA LYS A 390 16.82 -8.17 17.59
C LYS A 390 17.10 -9.23 18.67
N LEU A 391 17.13 -8.81 19.92
CA LEU A 391 17.21 -9.68 21.09
C LEU A 391 15.95 -9.48 21.93
N ALA A 392 15.11 -10.51 22.03
CA ALA A 392 13.87 -10.47 22.77
C ALA A 392 13.89 -11.44 23.94
N SER A 393 13.39 -11.01 25.10
CA SER A 393 13.22 -11.86 26.28
C SER A 393 11.76 -12.29 26.45
N SER A 394 11.56 -13.49 27.04
CA SER A 394 10.27 -14.04 27.47
C SER A 394 10.42 -14.66 28.86
N PHE A 395 10.92 -13.88 29.83
CA PHE A 395 11.14 -14.36 31.18
C PHE A 395 9.84 -14.50 31.96
N ASP A 396 9.76 -15.51 32.83
CA ASP A 396 8.62 -15.69 33.78
C ASP A 396 8.55 -14.60 34.88
N GLY A 397 9.58 -13.72 34.95
CA GLY A 397 9.64 -12.61 35.91
C GLY A 397 8.93 -11.37 35.40
N SER A 398 8.75 -10.38 36.31
CA SER A 398 8.04 -9.15 36.03
C SER A 398 8.67 -8.25 34.96
N PHE A 399 9.85 -8.55 34.43
CA PHE A 399 10.54 -7.72 33.46
C PHE A 399 10.88 -8.47 32.19
N ASN A 400 10.45 -7.89 31.06
CA ASN A 400 10.82 -8.35 29.73
C ASN A 400 11.28 -7.18 28.86
N PHE A 401 12.07 -7.47 27.83
CA PHE A 401 12.62 -6.43 26.96
C PHE A 401 12.79 -6.90 25.51
N VAL A 402 12.86 -5.93 24.62
CA VAL A 402 13.39 -6.05 23.25
C VAL A 402 14.53 -5.05 23.09
N LEU A 403 15.64 -5.50 22.58
CA LEU A 403 16.80 -4.68 22.21
C LEU A 403 17.10 -4.93 20.74
N GLY A 404 17.32 -3.88 19.95
CA GLY A 404 17.64 -4.07 18.55
C GLY A 404 18.54 -3.01 17.96
N ALA A 405 19.09 -3.37 16.79
CA ALA A 405 19.86 -2.49 15.93
C ALA A 405 19.45 -2.73 14.47
N SER A 406 19.27 -1.69 13.69
CA SER A 406 18.96 -1.80 12.27
C SER A 406 19.88 -0.93 11.42
N TYR A 407 20.13 -1.41 10.21
CA TYR A 407 20.87 -0.74 9.15
C TYR A 407 20.08 -0.83 7.85
N LEU A 408 20.04 0.27 7.11
CA LEU A 408 19.45 0.39 5.80
C LEU A 408 20.45 1.10 4.89
N ASP A 409 20.56 0.63 3.65
CA ASP A 409 21.35 1.21 2.58
C ASP A 409 20.51 1.19 1.29
N ASP A 410 20.17 2.37 0.79
CA ASP A 410 19.30 2.55 -0.36
C ASP A 410 20.01 3.36 -1.44
N ASP A 411 20.16 2.78 -2.63
CA ASP A 411 20.60 3.45 -3.84
C ASP A 411 19.43 3.64 -4.80
N ASN A 412 19.12 4.89 -5.14
CA ASN A 412 17.96 5.23 -5.95
C ASN A 412 18.36 6.05 -7.16
N GLU A 413 17.89 5.63 -8.33
CA GLU A 413 18.02 6.40 -9.56
C GLU A 413 16.64 6.72 -10.13
N PHE A 414 16.43 7.99 -10.46
CA PHE A 414 15.19 8.45 -11.08
C PHE A 414 15.51 9.27 -12.32
N THR A 415 15.07 8.82 -13.49
CA THR A 415 15.30 9.49 -14.76
C THR A 415 13.98 9.89 -15.39
N LEU A 416 13.81 11.19 -15.70
CA LEU A 416 12.61 11.75 -16.30
C LEU A 416 12.93 12.53 -17.57
N GLY A 417 12.09 12.37 -18.57
CA GLY A 417 12.12 13.16 -19.80
C GLY A 417 10.72 13.53 -20.28
N TYR A 418 10.70 14.41 -21.25
CA TYR A 418 9.48 14.75 -21.98
C TYR A 418 9.63 14.37 -23.46
N MET A 419 8.51 13.99 -24.05
CA MET A 419 8.39 13.81 -25.50
C MET A 419 7.07 14.41 -25.99
N GLY A 420 7.00 14.77 -27.26
CA GLY A 420 5.79 15.29 -27.91
C GLY A 420 6.10 16.03 -29.20
N GLU A 421 5.07 16.21 -30.03
CA GLU A 421 5.21 16.92 -31.33
C GLU A 421 5.80 18.32 -31.20
N LEU A 422 5.56 18.98 -30.05
CA LEU A 422 6.03 20.35 -29.83
C LEU A 422 7.51 20.44 -29.48
N PHE A 423 7.97 19.53 -28.60
CA PHE A 423 9.30 19.61 -27.98
C PHE A 423 10.28 18.59 -28.57
N GLY A 424 9.76 17.61 -29.34
CA GLY A 424 10.52 16.43 -29.69
C GLY A 424 10.78 15.61 -28.42
N TYR A 425 11.90 14.92 -28.41
CA TYR A 425 12.34 14.12 -27.28
C TYR A 425 13.50 14.81 -26.55
N PHE A 426 13.39 14.99 -25.25
CA PHE A 426 14.50 15.50 -24.44
C PHE A 426 14.51 14.95 -23.02
N LEU A 427 15.69 14.67 -22.51
CA LEU A 427 15.93 14.37 -21.11
C LEU A 427 15.71 15.64 -20.29
N LEU A 428 14.79 15.55 -19.31
CA LEU A 428 14.58 16.63 -18.36
C LEU A 428 15.66 16.61 -17.29
N GLY A 429 15.84 15.45 -16.65
CA GLY A 429 16.84 15.29 -15.64
C GLY A 429 16.98 13.83 -15.16
N ARG A 430 18.03 13.62 -14.41
CA ARG A 430 18.32 12.40 -13.66
C ARG A 430 18.67 12.78 -12.23
N THR A 431 18.15 12.04 -11.29
CA THR A 431 18.47 12.19 -9.87
C THR A 431 19.01 10.86 -9.36
N GLU A 432 20.16 10.89 -8.72
CA GLU A 432 20.73 9.81 -7.93
C GLU A 432 20.60 10.19 -6.46
N HIS A 433 20.06 9.32 -5.64
CA HIS A 433 19.85 9.57 -4.22
C HIS A 433 20.27 8.33 -3.42
N ASP A 434 21.34 8.50 -2.68
CA ASP A 434 21.93 7.49 -1.81
C ASP A 434 21.51 7.80 -0.36
N MET A 435 21.12 6.79 0.41
CA MET A 435 20.68 6.96 1.78
C MET A 435 21.13 5.81 2.66
N GLU A 436 21.84 6.15 3.74
CA GLU A 436 22.18 5.21 4.81
C GLU A 436 21.38 5.57 6.09
N SER A 437 20.83 4.56 6.76
CA SER A 437 20.15 4.73 8.04
C SER A 437 20.65 3.71 9.05
N THR A 438 21.03 4.19 10.24
CA THR A 438 21.45 3.35 11.35
C THR A 438 20.64 3.67 12.59
N SER A 439 20.14 2.65 13.29
CA SER A 439 19.41 2.89 14.53
C SER A 439 19.67 1.83 15.62
N PHE A 440 19.44 2.26 16.86
CA PHE A 440 19.47 1.40 18.05
C PHE A 440 18.22 1.66 18.87
N TYR A 441 17.58 0.60 19.36
CA TYR A 441 16.38 0.74 20.17
C TYR A 441 16.38 -0.24 21.36
N PHE A 442 15.69 0.20 22.39
CA PHE A 442 15.38 -0.59 23.59
C PHE A 442 13.91 -0.35 23.95
N ASP A 443 13.21 -1.44 24.27
CA ASP A 443 11.84 -1.42 24.77
C ASP A 443 11.71 -2.42 25.90
N GLY A 444 11.25 -1.99 27.06
CA GLY A 444 11.13 -2.81 28.26
C GLY A 444 9.76 -2.69 28.90
N SER A 445 9.17 -3.83 29.26
CA SER A 445 7.92 -3.93 30.01
C SER A 445 8.17 -4.43 31.43
N TYR A 446 7.51 -3.83 32.41
CA TYR A 446 7.60 -4.19 33.81
C TYR A 446 6.21 -4.33 34.43
N GLU A 447 5.87 -5.52 34.89
CA GLU A 447 4.64 -5.79 35.65
C GLU A 447 4.76 -5.18 37.05
N LEU A 448 4.09 -4.05 37.28
CA LEU A 448 4.03 -3.40 38.58
C LEU A 448 3.18 -4.18 39.57
N THR A 449 2.15 -4.84 39.09
CA THR A 449 1.29 -5.82 39.77
C THR A 449 0.85 -6.86 38.75
N ASP A 450 0.18 -7.92 39.18
CA ASP A 450 -0.38 -8.94 38.29
C ASP A 450 -1.39 -8.38 37.24
N ALA A 451 -1.86 -7.16 37.43
CA ALA A 451 -2.85 -6.53 36.56
C ALA A 451 -2.39 -5.17 35.98
N LEU A 452 -1.22 -4.69 36.32
CA LEU A 452 -0.75 -3.36 35.90
C LEU A 452 0.67 -3.47 35.36
N THR A 453 0.83 -3.15 34.07
CA THR A 453 2.12 -3.17 33.37
C THR A 453 2.51 -1.77 32.92
N LEU A 454 3.78 -1.44 33.09
CA LEU A 454 4.42 -0.24 32.57
C LEU A 454 5.43 -0.63 31.49
N THR A 455 5.25 -0.10 30.30
CA THR A 455 6.18 -0.26 29.18
C THR A 455 6.86 1.07 28.88
N GLY A 456 8.16 1.03 28.62
CA GLY A 456 8.94 2.20 28.20
C GLY A 456 9.96 1.84 27.14
N GLY A 457 10.05 2.64 26.10
CA GLY A 457 10.97 2.40 24.99
C GLY A 457 11.62 3.67 24.47
N VAL A 458 12.78 3.51 23.88
CA VAL A 458 13.55 4.57 23.24
C VAL A 458 14.28 4.04 22.00
N ARG A 459 14.31 4.83 20.93
CA ARG A 459 15.10 4.57 19.73
C ARG A 459 15.82 5.83 19.31
N ASN A 460 17.07 5.70 18.93
CA ASN A 460 17.80 6.75 18.22
C ASN A 460 18.08 6.27 16.79
N THR A 461 17.76 7.11 15.83
CA THR A 461 17.97 6.87 14.40
C THR A 461 18.82 7.99 13.84
N LYS A 462 19.78 7.65 12.98
CA LYS A 462 20.59 8.58 12.22
C LYS A 462 20.49 8.23 10.74
N ASP A 463 20.11 9.21 9.92
CA ASP A 463 20.03 9.13 8.47
C ASP A 463 21.09 10.04 7.84
N GLU A 464 21.80 9.52 6.84
CA GLU A 464 22.74 10.26 5.99
C GLU A 464 22.26 10.13 4.55
N GLN A 465 22.19 11.24 3.83
CA GLN A 465 21.64 11.30 2.48
C GLN A 465 22.53 12.13 1.58
N ASP A 466 22.81 11.61 0.40
CA ASP A 466 23.50 12.29 -0.69
C ASP A 466 22.61 12.33 -1.93
N LEU A 467 22.48 13.51 -2.54
CA LEU A 467 21.68 13.73 -3.73
C LEU A 467 22.53 14.30 -4.85
N THR A 468 22.52 13.65 -6.01
CA THR A 468 23.11 14.19 -7.25
C THR A 468 22.01 14.41 -8.27
N THR A 469 21.86 15.64 -8.75
CA THR A 469 20.86 15.99 -9.76
C THR A 469 21.55 16.44 -11.05
N PHE A 470 21.17 15.86 -12.18
CA PHE A 470 21.55 16.26 -13.52
C PHE A 470 20.34 16.87 -14.20
N ALA A 471 20.38 18.16 -14.54
CA ALA A 471 19.29 18.80 -15.26
C ALA A 471 19.86 19.82 -16.26
N PHE A 472 19.38 19.80 -17.50
CA PHE A 472 19.76 20.74 -18.56
C PHE A 472 21.27 20.90 -18.77
N GLY A 473 22.05 19.84 -18.56
CA GLY A 473 23.49 19.82 -18.72
C GLY A 473 24.28 20.41 -17.54
N ALA A 474 23.62 20.68 -16.43
CA ALA A 474 24.24 21.06 -15.15
C ALA A 474 24.13 19.90 -14.14
N THR A 475 25.07 19.84 -13.21
CA THR A 475 25.09 18.89 -12.10
C THR A 475 25.03 19.65 -10.79
N GLY A 476 24.12 19.28 -9.92
CA GLY A 476 24.03 19.72 -8.53
C GLY A 476 24.34 18.54 -7.59
N ASN A 477 24.98 18.83 -6.45
CA ASN A 477 25.18 17.85 -5.38
C ASN A 477 24.76 18.49 -4.06
N ASP A 478 23.97 17.79 -3.30
CA ASP A 478 23.52 18.16 -1.96
C ASP A 478 23.73 16.97 -1.02
N SER A 479 23.97 17.24 0.27
CA SER A 479 24.07 16.19 1.30
C SER A 479 23.46 16.67 2.60
N SER A 480 22.78 15.79 3.31
CA SER A 480 22.17 16.09 4.61
C SER A 480 22.29 14.92 5.58
N SER A 481 22.26 15.23 6.86
CA SER A 481 22.25 14.23 7.92
C SER A 481 21.23 14.64 8.98
N PHE A 482 20.31 13.73 9.26
CA PHE A 482 19.25 13.90 10.26
C PHE A 482 19.43 12.89 11.38
N SER A 483 19.09 13.26 12.61
CA SER A 483 19.10 12.34 13.74
C SER A 483 17.94 12.65 14.65
N ASP A 484 17.17 11.63 15.00
CA ASP A 484 16.03 11.75 15.86
C ASP A 484 16.04 10.69 16.98
N THR A 485 15.36 11.01 18.09
CA THR A 485 15.20 10.10 19.22
C THR A 485 13.73 9.99 19.59
N THR A 486 13.11 8.90 19.18
CA THR A 486 11.73 8.59 19.52
C THR A 486 11.63 7.81 20.82
N TYR A 487 10.52 8.00 21.53
CA TYR A 487 10.24 7.30 22.79
C TYR A 487 8.76 6.97 22.92
N ARG A 488 8.48 5.97 23.76
CA ARG A 488 7.13 5.62 24.14
C ARG A 488 7.03 5.31 25.63
N VAL A 489 5.86 5.58 26.19
CA VAL A 489 5.48 5.15 27.54
C VAL A 489 4.06 4.66 27.49
N VAL A 490 3.82 3.45 27.95
CA VAL A 490 2.51 2.80 27.95
C VAL A 490 2.22 2.28 29.35
N LEU A 491 1.01 2.52 29.81
CA LEU A 491 0.47 1.95 31.05
C LEU A 491 -0.79 1.20 30.70
N ASP A 492 -0.79 -0.12 30.87
CA ASP A 492 -1.94 -0.98 30.67
C ASP A 492 -2.41 -1.60 31.98
N TYR A 493 -3.72 -1.79 32.07
CA TYR A 493 -4.38 -2.31 33.24
C TYR A 493 -5.45 -3.34 32.86
N ASP A 494 -5.25 -4.58 33.33
CA ASP A 494 -6.20 -5.67 33.20
C ASP A 494 -7.30 -5.50 34.27
N VAL A 495 -8.45 -4.94 33.84
CA VAL A 495 -9.63 -4.79 34.70
C VAL A 495 -10.21 -6.16 35.06
N SER A 496 -10.11 -7.10 34.11
CA SER A 496 -10.49 -8.52 34.25
C SER A 496 -9.79 -9.32 33.15
N ASP A 497 -9.86 -10.65 33.20
CA ASP A 497 -9.34 -11.56 32.17
C ASP A 497 -9.86 -11.26 30.74
N SER A 498 -10.94 -10.51 30.59
CA SER A 498 -11.58 -10.17 29.32
C SER A 498 -11.60 -8.68 28.99
N LEU A 499 -11.11 -7.81 29.86
CA LEU A 499 -11.13 -6.34 29.66
C LEU A 499 -9.80 -5.74 30.07
N MET A 500 -9.09 -5.18 29.11
CA MET A 500 -7.90 -4.37 29.30
C MET A 500 -8.21 -2.90 28.94
N VAL A 501 -7.64 -1.96 29.69
CA VAL A 501 -7.61 -0.51 29.36
C VAL A 501 -6.16 -0.04 29.37
N TYR A 502 -5.83 0.91 28.51
CA TYR A 502 -4.48 1.45 28.43
C TYR A 502 -4.45 2.94 28.15
N GLY A 503 -3.34 3.54 28.51
CA GLY A 503 -2.98 4.90 28.10
C GLY A 503 -1.55 4.92 27.61
N SER A 504 -1.29 5.58 26.50
CA SER A 504 0.05 5.69 25.94
C SER A 504 0.41 7.10 25.51
N PHE A 505 1.70 7.38 25.55
CA PHE A 505 2.33 8.51 24.90
C PHE A 505 3.43 7.96 23.98
N ASN A 506 3.35 8.28 22.69
CA ASN A 506 4.27 7.77 21.66
C ASN A 506 4.75 8.94 20.82
N THR A 507 6.01 8.88 20.39
CA THR A 507 6.53 9.82 19.40
C THR A 507 6.88 9.08 18.11
N GLY A 508 6.81 9.78 16.99
CA GLY A 508 7.23 9.31 15.69
C GLY A 508 7.95 10.40 14.94
N PHE A 509 8.75 10.01 13.96
CA PHE A 509 9.36 10.95 13.05
C PHE A 509 9.37 10.40 11.63
N LYS A 510 9.36 11.31 10.67
CA LYS A 510 9.66 11.07 9.27
C LYS A 510 10.90 11.84 8.91
N SER A 511 11.88 11.16 8.31
CA SER A 511 13.15 11.78 7.97
C SER A 511 12.96 13.00 7.08
N GLY A 512 13.79 14.00 7.27
CA GLY A 512 13.98 15.07 6.30
C GLY A 512 14.54 14.52 5.00
N GLY A 513 14.60 15.35 3.98
CA GLY A 513 15.10 14.94 2.66
C GLY A 513 15.19 16.09 1.69
N PHE A 514 15.37 15.75 0.43
CA PHE A 514 15.46 16.71 -0.65
C PHE A 514 14.23 16.65 -1.55
N ASN A 515 13.76 17.83 -1.97
CA ASN A 515 12.79 17.90 -3.04
C ASN A 515 13.50 17.62 -4.37
N GLY A 516 13.15 16.54 -5.04
CA GLY A 516 13.67 16.20 -6.36
C GLY A 516 13.22 17.22 -7.41
N SER A 517 13.90 18.36 -7.49
CA SER A 517 13.59 19.41 -8.47
C SER A 517 14.42 19.25 -9.72
N TRP A 518 13.74 19.24 -10.87
CA TRP A 518 14.36 19.17 -12.19
C TRP A 518 14.77 20.54 -12.73
N PHE A 519 14.33 21.63 -12.09
CA PHE A 519 14.43 22.98 -12.66
C PHE A 519 15.20 23.99 -11.80
N GLY A 520 15.63 23.61 -10.59
CA GLY A 520 16.29 24.52 -9.68
C GLY A 520 16.96 23.83 -8.49
N PRO A 521 17.47 24.61 -7.52
CA PRO A 521 17.99 24.04 -6.29
C PRO A 521 16.90 23.26 -5.57
N THR A 522 17.27 22.11 -5.02
CA THR A 522 16.38 21.25 -4.25
C THR A 522 16.28 21.79 -2.81
N PRO A 523 15.18 22.44 -2.39
CA PRO A 523 15.02 22.83 -1.00
C PRO A 523 15.03 21.60 -0.10
N GLU A 524 15.78 21.68 0.99
CA GLU A 524 15.74 20.67 2.05
C GLU A 524 14.38 20.71 2.76
N VAL A 525 13.80 19.55 2.96
CA VAL A 525 12.57 19.35 3.76
C VAL A 525 12.99 18.94 5.16
N GLN A 526 12.51 19.65 6.17
CA GLN A 526 12.83 19.33 7.56
C GLN A 526 12.15 18.03 8.00
N PRO A 527 12.75 17.29 8.96
CA PRO A 527 12.09 16.14 9.56
C PRO A 527 10.71 16.51 10.12
N GLU A 528 9.75 15.63 9.86
CA GLU A 528 8.43 15.69 10.48
C GLU A 528 8.48 14.95 11.81
N GLU A 529 7.94 15.56 12.86
CA GLU A 529 7.83 14.97 14.18
C GLU A 529 6.36 14.94 14.61
N ILE A 530 5.95 13.90 15.33
CA ILE A 530 4.61 13.76 15.89
C ILE A 530 4.67 13.30 17.34
N ASP A 531 3.91 13.99 18.18
CA ASP A 531 3.58 13.58 19.52
C ASP A 531 2.14 13.04 19.55
N SER A 532 1.94 11.89 20.18
CA SER A 532 0.66 11.20 20.25
C SER A 532 0.32 10.79 21.66
N PHE A 533 -0.87 11.15 22.10
CA PHE A 533 -1.51 10.62 23.29
C PHE A 533 -2.68 9.72 22.88
N GLU A 534 -2.78 8.51 23.45
CA GLU A 534 -3.87 7.58 23.19
C GLU A 534 -4.42 6.96 24.47
N LEU A 535 -5.75 6.84 24.55
CA LEU A 535 -6.47 6.08 25.56
C LEU A 535 -7.33 5.01 24.88
N GLY A 536 -7.16 3.76 25.26
CA GLY A 536 -7.89 2.67 24.64
C GLY A 536 -8.44 1.65 25.62
N ALA A 537 -9.35 0.83 25.09
CA ALA A 537 -9.94 -0.29 25.79
C ALA A 537 -10.18 -1.47 24.82
N LYS A 538 -9.87 -2.68 25.28
CA LYS A 538 -10.07 -3.93 24.55
C LYS A 538 -10.89 -4.90 25.40
N TYR A 539 -11.92 -5.47 24.80
CA TYR A 539 -12.79 -6.46 25.44
C TYR A 539 -13.00 -7.68 24.54
N ALA A 540 -12.80 -8.87 25.09
CA ALA A 540 -13.11 -10.14 24.43
C ALA A 540 -14.03 -11.00 25.32
N GLY A 541 -15.29 -11.14 24.91
CA GLY A 541 -16.26 -12.02 25.53
C GLY A 541 -16.67 -13.14 24.57
N GLU A 542 -17.49 -14.08 25.04
CA GLU A 542 -17.90 -15.26 24.25
C GLU A 542 -18.62 -14.92 22.94
N SER A 543 -19.43 -13.88 22.93
CA SER A 543 -20.28 -13.52 21.77
C SER A 543 -19.96 -12.12 21.19
N ILE A 544 -19.17 -11.32 21.89
CA ILE A 544 -18.83 -9.96 21.48
C ILE A 544 -17.37 -9.67 21.81
N SER A 545 -16.65 -9.10 20.85
CA SER A 545 -15.39 -8.43 21.11
C SER A 545 -15.52 -6.96 20.73
N PHE A 546 -14.75 -6.13 21.41
CA PHE A 546 -14.81 -4.69 21.23
C PHE A 546 -13.42 -4.09 21.47
N GLU A 547 -13.03 -3.15 20.62
CA GLU A 547 -11.86 -2.29 20.77
C GLU A 547 -12.27 -0.85 20.52
N ALA A 548 -11.78 0.09 21.33
CA ALA A 548 -11.94 1.50 21.07
C ALA A 548 -10.69 2.27 21.50
N ALA A 549 -10.36 3.33 20.77
CA ALA A 549 -9.28 4.23 21.07
C ALA A 549 -9.71 5.69 20.83
N PHE A 550 -9.36 6.55 21.75
CA PHE A 550 -9.34 8.01 21.60
C PHE A 550 -7.89 8.43 21.47
N PHE A 551 -7.58 9.31 20.52
CA PHE A 551 -6.22 9.78 20.29
C PHE A 551 -6.19 11.25 19.96
N ASP A 552 -5.05 11.86 20.29
CA ASP A 552 -4.75 13.26 20.05
C ASP A 552 -3.30 13.38 19.54
N TYR A 553 -3.12 14.06 18.41
CA TYR A 553 -1.86 14.19 17.70
C TYR A 553 -1.48 15.65 17.53
N ASP A 554 -0.21 15.94 17.71
CA ASP A 554 0.41 17.25 17.47
C ASP A 554 1.61 17.05 16.54
N TRP A 555 1.60 17.69 15.37
CA TRP A 555 2.68 17.63 14.39
C TRP A 555 3.46 18.94 14.34
N THR A 556 4.78 18.76 14.34
CA THR A 556 5.73 19.79 13.99
C THR A 556 6.36 19.43 12.64
N ASN A 557 6.40 20.39 11.72
CA ASN A 557 6.98 20.21 10.38
C ASN A 557 6.33 19.08 9.55
N LEU A 558 5.03 18.83 9.64
CA LEU A 558 4.32 17.90 8.78
C LEU A 558 4.72 18.12 7.31
N GLN A 559 5.17 17.07 6.63
CA GLN A 559 5.60 17.13 5.25
C GLN A 559 4.41 17.03 4.30
N VAL A 560 4.08 18.12 3.63
CA VAL A 560 2.90 18.28 2.78
C VAL A 560 3.31 18.43 1.33
N ALA A 561 2.71 17.65 0.43
CA ALA A 561 2.95 17.74 -0.99
C ALA A 561 2.20 18.91 -1.61
N VAL A 562 2.90 19.75 -2.35
CA VAL A 562 2.36 20.92 -3.05
C VAL A 562 2.93 21.04 -4.44
N LEU A 563 2.19 21.66 -5.33
CA LEU A 563 2.68 22.03 -6.65
C LEU A 563 3.34 23.41 -6.60
N SER A 564 4.66 23.47 -6.71
CA SER A 564 5.43 24.71 -6.63
C SER A 564 5.89 25.20 -7.99
N ASN A 565 5.69 26.49 -8.28
CA ASN A 565 6.25 27.13 -9.47
C ASN A 565 7.73 27.49 -9.32
N ASP A 566 8.21 27.63 -8.09
CA ASP A 566 9.60 28.03 -7.86
C ASP A 566 10.58 26.93 -8.28
N VAL A 567 10.12 25.67 -8.18
CA VAL A 567 10.89 24.49 -8.58
C VAL A 567 10.31 23.77 -9.82
N GLY A 568 9.21 24.27 -10.35
CA GLY A 568 8.61 23.79 -11.61
C GLY A 568 7.95 22.41 -11.54
N GLY A 569 7.46 21.99 -10.37
CA GLY A 569 6.84 20.69 -10.21
C GLY A 569 6.28 20.45 -8.81
N LEU A 570 5.89 19.22 -8.54
CA LEU A 570 5.51 18.78 -7.20
C LEU A 570 6.71 18.85 -6.26
N THR A 571 6.49 19.35 -5.05
CA THR A 571 7.49 19.51 -4.00
C THR A 571 6.84 19.22 -2.65
N GLN A 572 7.63 19.07 -1.61
CA GLN A 572 7.14 19.04 -0.23
C GLN A 572 7.49 20.34 0.47
N GLU A 573 6.57 20.78 1.29
CA GLU A 573 6.74 21.90 2.23
C GLU A 573 6.43 21.42 3.65
N ASN A 574 6.92 22.14 4.66
CA ASN A 574 6.62 21.82 6.05
C ASN A 574 5.45 22.69 6.56
N ALA A 575 4.56 22.06 7.31
CA ALA A 575 3.41 22.66 7.98
C ALA A 575 3.35 22.18 9.43
N ASP A 576 2.58 22.86 10.28
CA ASP A 576 2.20 22.31 11.59
C ASP A 576 0.72 21.93 11.55
N ALA A 577 0.35 20.88 12.27
CA ALA A 577 -1.02 20.36 12.27
C ALA A 577 -1.39 19.71 13.61
N GLU A 578 -2.69 19.60 13.87
CA GLU A 578 -3.22 18.84 15.00
C GLU A 578 -4.37 17.92 14.54
N MET A 579 -4.61 16.85 15.29
CA MET A 579 -5.70 15.92 15.02
C MET A 579 -6.20 15.30 16.32
N THR A 580 -7.50 15.38 16.54
CA THR A 580 -8.19 14.58 17.55
C THR A 580 -9.06 13.55 16.87
N GLY A 581 -9.07 12.32 17.37
CA GLY A 581 -9.87 11.26 16.76
C GLY A 581 -10.37 10.21 17.73
N PHE A 582 -11.36 9.48 17.26
CA PHE A 582 -11.93 8.34 17.95
C PHE A 582 -12.17 7.21 16.96
N GLU A 583 -11.78 5.99 17.33
CA GLU A 583 -12.09 4.80 16.55
C GLU A 583 -12.65 3.68 17.43
N PHE A 584 -13.41 2.82 16.78
CA PHE A 584 -13.92 1.61 17.40
C PHE A 584 -13.98 0.46 16.40
N SER A 585 -13.91 -0.76 16.93
CA SER A 585 -14.14 -2.01 16.20
C SER A 585 -14.89 -2.97 17.10
N SER A 586 -15.87 -3.68 16.57
CA SER A 586 -16.64 -4.66 17.34
C SER A 586 -17.07 -5.84 16.46
N THR A 587 -16.86 -7.05 16.96
CA THR A 587 -17.42 -8.28 16.37
C THR A 587 -18.50 -8.83 17.27
N PHE A 588 -19.67 -9.08 16.70
CA PHE A 588 -20.81 -9.69 17.38
C PHE A 588 -21.19 -11.02 16.73
N ARG A 589 -21.18 -12.09 17.50
CA ARG A 589 -21.54 -13.45 17.07
C ARG A 589 -22.78 -13.95 17.88
N PRO A 590 -23.99 -13.56 17.44
CA PRO A 590 -25.22 -13.94 18.14
C PRO A 590 -25.54 -15.44 18.04
N SER A 591 -24.92 -16.14 17.10
CA SER A 591 -25.01 -17.59 16.91
C SER A 591 -23.77 -18.11 16.19
N GLU A 592 -23.55 -19.42 16.18
CA GLU A 592 -22.45 -20.06 15.42
C GLU A 592 -22.50 -19.78 13.88
N ASN A 593 -23.69 -19.40 13.40
CA ASN A 593 -23.95 -19.18 11.98
C ASN A 593 -23.88 -17.72 11.54
N LEU A 594 -23.87 -16.76 12.45
CA LEU A 594 -23.92 -15.34 12.13
C LEU A 594 -22.80 -14.59 12.81
N SER A 595 -21.96 -13.94 12.01
CA SER A 595 -20.94 -13.00 12.46
C SER A 595 -21.22 -11.63 11.86
N ILE A 596 -21.19 -10.60 12.70
CA ILE A 596 -21.33 -9.19 12.33
C ILE A 596 -20.12 -8.47 12.87
N TRP A 597 -19.37 -7.83 12.00
CA TRP A 597 -18.28 -6.94 12.37
C TRP A 597 -18.63 -5.52 11.92
N ILE A 598 -18.31 -4.55 12.75
CA ILE A 598 -18.46 -3.12 12.45
C ILE A 598 -17.29 -2.35 13.06
N ALA A 599 -16.74 -1.43 12.31
CA ALA A 599 -15.67 -0.57 12.76
C ALA A 599 -15.84 0.81 12.16
N GLY A 600 -15.41 1.84 12.86
CA GLY A 600 -15.53 3.22 12.38
C GLY A 600 -14.47 4.11 12.97
N THR A 601 -14.21 5.21 12.26
CA THR A 601 -13.23 6.24 12.65
C THR A 601 -13.89 7.60 12.50
N TRP A 602 -13.71 8.47 13.50
CA TRP A 602 -14.04 9.88 13.44
C TRP A 602 -12.75 10.69 13.64
N LEU A 603 -12.52 11.68 12.76
CA LEU A 603 -11.32 12.50 12.72
C LEU A 603 -11.69 13.99 12.67
N ASP A 604 -11.02 14.80 13.49
CA ASP A 604 -11.07 16.25 13.46
C ASP A 604 -9.64 16.79 13.43
N GLY A 605 -9.15 17.08 12.24
CA GLY A 605 -7.76 17.47 12.00
C GLY A 605 -7.64 18.68 11.11
N GLU A 606 -6.75 19.61 11.48
CA GLU A 606 -6.51 20.85 10.75
C GLU A 606 -5.03 21.25 10.74
N TYR A 607 -4.65 22.02 9.73
CA TYR A 607 -3.36 22.71 9.73
C TYR A 607 -3.41 23.86 10.72
N THR A 608 -2.49 23.89 11.68
CA THR A 608 -2.38 24.99 12.65
C THR A 608 -1.54 26.14 12.11
N THR A 609 -0.52 25.83 11.31
CA THR A 609 0.34 26.78 10.60
C THR A 609 0.71 26.23 9.24
N TYR A 610 0.18 26.83 8.18
CA TYR A 610 0.53 26.43 6.83
C TYR A 610 0.34 27.55 5.81
N ASN A 611 1.42 27.97 5.13
CA ASN A 611 1.39 28.87 3.99
C ASN A 611 1.80 28.11 2.73
N ALA A 612 0.84 27.63 1.99
CA ALA A 612 1.05 26.85 0.79
C ALA A 612 1.21 27.69 -0.46
N SER A 613 1.95 27.17 -1.42
CA SER A 613 1.91 27.65 -2.80
C SER A 613 0.83 26.88 -3.56
N THR A 614 -0.30 27.52 -3.86
CA THR A 614 -1.44 26.88 -4.53
C THR A 614 -1.62 27.39 -5.96
N HIS A 615 -2.09 26.51 -6.85
CA HIS A 615 -2.48 26.90 -8.21
C HIS A 615 -3.95 27.26 -8.22
N VAL A 616 -4.24 28.49 -8.67
CA VAL A 616 -5.62 28.98 -8.78
C VAL A 616 -6.02 29.20 -10.24
N PRO A 617 -7.27 28.91 -10.62
CA PRO A 617 -7.75 29.24 -11.96
C PRO A 617 -7.54 30.73 -12.28
N ALA A 618 -7.02 31.03 -13.47
CA ALA A 618 -6.76 32.41 -13.91
C ALA A 618 -8.00 33.32 -13.83
N SER A 619 -9.21 32.74 -13.99
CA SER A 619 -10.48 33.43 -13.87
C SER A 619 -10.77 33.99 -12.47
N THR A 620 -10.14 33.46 -11.42
CA THR A 620 -10.30 33.95 -10.05
C THR A 620 -9.56 35.27 -9.81
N ILE A 621 -8.43 35.45 -10.52
CA ILE A 621 -7.63 36.67 -10.44
C ILE A 621 -8.05 37.68 -11.51
N THR A 622 -8.33 37.22 -12.73
CA THR A 622 -8.76 38.07 -13.85
C THR A 622 -10.05 37.50 -14.45
N PRO A 623 -11.23 38.11 -14.26
CA PRO A 623 -12.48 37.61 -14.81
C PRO A 623 -12.38 37.38 -16.31
N GLY A 624 -12.71 36.17 -16.77
CA GLY A 624 -12.63 35.75 -18.16
C GLY A 624 -11.28 35.30 -18.66
N ALA A 625 -10.23 35.31 -17.81
CA ALA A 625 -8.98 34.65 -18.10
C ALA A 625 -9.15 33.12 -18.07
N ARG A 626 -8.37 32.40 -18.84
CA ARG A 626 -8.38 30.93 -18.95
C ARG A 626 -7.06 30.37 -18.43
N GLY A 627 -7.06 29.12 -18.01
CA GLY A 627 -5.89 28.40 -17.49
C GLY A 627 -5.66 28.64 -15.99
N PHE A 628 -4.58 28.10 -15.48
CA PHE A 628 -4.12 28.33 -14.12
C PHE A 628 -3.10 29.46 -14.09
N VAL A 629 -3.17 30.27 -13.07
CA VAL A 629 -2.14 31.25 -12.76
C VAL A 629 -1.10 30.54 -11.91
N GLY A 630 0.15 30.89 -12.08
CA GLY A 630 1.23 30.40 -11.26
C GLY A 630 0.96 30.50 -9.75
N ALA A 631 1.80 29.89 -8.95
CA ALA A 631 1.62 29.74 -7.51
C ALA A 631 1.19 31.04 -6.84
N VAL A 632 0.08 30.98 -6.13
CA VAL A 632 -0.38 32.03 -5.21
C VAL A 632 -0.12 31.50 -3.82
N SER A 633 0.56 32.28 -2.98
CA SER A 633 0.71 31.94 -1.57
C SER A 633 -0.65 32.10 -0.89
N GLU A 634 -1.14 31.05 -0.27
CA GLU A 634 -2.40 30.99 0.47
C GLU A 634 -2.11 30.49 1.90
N ASP A 635 -2.72 31.15 2.88
CA ASP A 635 -2.70 30.70 4.28
C ASP A 635 -3.80 29.63 4.45
N LEU A 636 -3.37 28.40 4.65
CA LEU A 636 -4.23 27.23 4.83
C LEU A 636 -4.42 26.86 6.32
N SER A 637 -3.98 27.71 7.25
CA SER A 637 -4.24 27.50 8.68
C SER A 637 -5.75 27.43 8.95
N GLY A 638 -6.18 26.43 9.70
CA GLY A 638 -7.60 26.11 9.95
C GLY A 638 -8.30 25.31 8.82
N TYR A 639 -7.59 24.92 7.76
CA TYR A 639 -8.13 23.98 6.77
C TYR A 639 -7.92 22.55 7.22
N ARG A 640 -8.83 21.65 6.81
CA ARG A 640 -8.74 20.22 7.11
C ARG A 640 -7.55 19.57 6.41
N LEU A 641 -7.04 18.52 7.03
CA LEU A 641 -6.00 17.67 6.45
C LEU A 641 -6.53 16.92 5.22
N ALA A 642 -5.67 16.73 4.22
CA ALA A 642 -6.01 15.95 3.03
C ALA A 642 -6.10 14.45 3.35
N ASN A 643 -6.90 13.72 2.57
CA ASN A 643 -7.14 12.27 2.72
C ASN A 643 -7.61 11.86 4.14
N ALA A 644 -8.26 12.78 4.86
CA ALA A 644 -8.76 12.60 6.22
C ALA A 644 -10.28 12.82 6.27
N PRO A 645 -11.11 11.85 5.84
CA PRO A 645 -12.56 11.95 5.97
C PRO A 645 -12.96 12.12 7.44
N GLU A 646 -13.92 13.01 7.73
CA GLU A 646 -14.37 13.25 9.11
C GLU A 646 -14.94 11.98 9.74
N PHE A 647 -15.69 11.20 8.95
CA PHE A 647 -16.23 9.94 9.39
C PHE A 647 -16.06 8.86 8.31
N SER A 648 -15.63 7.67 8.75
CA SER A 648 -15.64 6.46 7.93
C SER A 648 -16.20 5.28 8.71
N LEU A 649 -16.85 4.34 7.99
CA LEU A 649 -17.48 3.15 8.57
C LEU A 649 -17.20 1.94 7.68
N ASN A 650 -16.71 0.87 8.30
CA ASN A 650 -16.53 -0.43 7.70
C ASN A 650 -17.48 -1.42 8.39
N GLY A 651 -18.13 -2.28 7.64
CA GLY A 651 -19.01 -3.30 8.22
C GLY A 651 -18.99 -4.57 7.39
N ASN A 652 -19.01 -5.70 8.08
CA ASN A 652 -19.17 -7.01 7.46
C ASN A 652 -20.24 -7.81 8.16
N ILE A 653 -21.04 -8.51 7.36
CA ILE A 653 -22.00 -9.50 7.83
C ILE A 653 -21.76 -10.82 7.10
N THR A 654 -21.51 -11.88 7.83
CA THR A 654 -21.33 -13.23 7.28
C THR A 654 -22.32 -14.20 7.90
N TYR A 655 -23.09 -14.86 7.03
CA TYR A 655 -24.04 -15.90 7.45
C TYR A 655 -23.62 -17.25 6.85
N ARG A 656 -23.32 -18.21 7.74
CA ARG A 656 -22.94 -19.59 7.41
C ARG A 656 -24.12 -20.50 7.47
N PHE A 657 -24.31 -21.37 6.48
CA PHE A 657 -25.36 -22.36 6.45
C PHE A 657 -24.96 -23.64 5.71
N PRO A 658 -25.38 -24.83 6.19
CA PRO A 658 -25.08 -26.07 5.51
C PRO A 658 -25.98 -26.25 4.27
N ILE A 659 -25.40 -26.78 3.19
CA ILE A 659 -26.13 -27.20 1.98
C ILE A 659 -26.04 -28.72 1.86
N GLY A 660 -26.83 -29.43 2.65
CA GLY A 660 -26.78 -30.89 2.71
C GLY A 660 -25.68 -31.45 3.59
N ALA A 661 -25.15 -32.63 3.30
CA ALA A 661 -24.27 -33.36 4.21
C ALA A 661 -22.77 -33.03 4.01
N ASN A 662 -22.40 -32.52 2.85
CA ASN A 662 -20.99 -32.37 2.45
C ASN A 662 -20.63 -30.92 2.01
N PHE A 663 -21.57 -30.01 2.03
CA PHE A 663 -21.37 -28.64 1.61
C PHE A 663 -21.79 -27.69 2.71
N ASP A 664 -20.93 -26.65 2.91
CA ASP A 664 -21.24 -25.48 3.71
C ASP A 664 -21.12 -24.24 2.80
N ALA A 665 -21.95 -23.25 3.08
CA ALA A 665 -21.91 -21.98 2.37
C ALA A 665 -21.83 -20.81 3.33
N ASP A 666 -21.05 -19.80 2.96
CA ASP A 666 -20.96 -18.50 3.59
C ASP A 666 -21.49 -17.44 2.61
N LEU A 667 -22.49 -16.68 3.05
CA LEU A 667 -22.94 -15.47 2.37
C LEU A 667 -22.42 -14.27 3.14
N SER A 668 -21.61 -13.45 2.48
CA SER A 668 -20.96 -12.28 3.10
C SER A 668 -21.30 -11.00 2.35
N ALA A 669 -21.45 -9.91 3.11
CA ALA A 669 -21.56 -8.56 2.59
C ALA A 669 -20.61 -7.65 3.35
N LEU A 670 -19.72 -6.99 2.62
CA LEU A 670 -18.78 -5.98 3.11
C LEU A 670 -19.27 -4.61 2.67
N VAL A 671 -19.38 -3.66 3.59
CA VAL A 671 -19.83 -2.30 3.33
C VAL A 671 -18.77 -1.33 3.83
N TYR A 672 -18.40 -0.40 2.97
CA TYR A 672 -17.53 0.73 3.30
C TYR A 672 -18.27 2.03 3.03
N TYR A 673 -18.26 2.94 3.99
CA TYR A 673 -18.75 4.30 3.86
C TYR A 673 -17.65 5.28 4.24
N SER A 674 -17.55 6.37 3.49
CA SER A 674 -16.69 7.50 3.80
C SER A 674 -17.44 8.81 3.56
N ASP A 675 -17.28 9.77 4.47
CA ASP A 675 -17.65 11.16 4.23
C ASP A 675 -16.79 11.76 3.10
N GLU A 676 -17.21 12.92 2.62
CA GLU A 676 -16.42 13.71 1.66
C GLU A 676 -15.10 14.19 2.26
N TYR A 677 -14.04 14.23 1.46
CA TYR A 677 -12.73 14.73 1.89
C TYR A 677 -11.95 15.36 0.74
N ASP A 678 -11.01 16.23 1.07
CA ASP A 678 -10.06 16.80 0.11
C ASP A 678 -8.93 15.80 -0.14
N MET A 679 -8.57 15.54 -1.41
CA MET A 679 -7.50 14.58 -1.78
C MET A 679 -6.13 15.24 -1.84
N THR A 680 -6.10 16.57 -2.00
CA THR A 680 -4.86 17.37 -1.96
C THR A 680 -5.03 18.56 -1.02
N PRO A 681 -3.94 19.01 -0.36
CA PRO A 681 -4.03 20.12 0.57
C PRO A 681 -4.39 21.43 -0.13
N GLY A 682 -5.40 22.12 0.37
CA GLY A 682 -5.71 23.51 0.05
C GLY A 682 -6.03 23.88 -1.40
N ALA A 683 -5.94 22.95 -2.33
CA ALA A 683 -6.30 23.17 -3.73
C ALA A 683 -7.73 23.67 -3.88
N SER A 684 -8.48 23.59 -2.84
CA SER A 684 -9.89 23.80 -2.77
C SER A 684 -10.32 25.21 -2.36
N GLY A 685 -9.43 26.10 -2.02
CA GLY A 685 -9.85 27.44 -1.55
C GLY A 685 -10.79 28.14 -2.52
N ILE A 686 -10.61 27.93 -3.81
CA ILE A 686 -11.36 28.65 -4.85
C ILE A 686 -12.16 27.72 -5.77
N ALA A 687 -11.77 26.48 -6.02
CA ALA A 687 -12.40 25.64 -7.02
C ALA A 687 -12.61 24.15 -6.62
N ARG A 688 -12.30 23.71 -5.41
CA ARG A 688 -12.51 22.35 -4.83
C ARG A 688 -12.75 21.24 -5.88
N ILE A 689 -11.84 21.14 -6.83
CA ILE A 689 -11.93 20.15 -7.92
C ILE A 689 -11.29 18.80 -7.57
N ASP A 690 -10.50 18.76 -6.53
CA ASP A 690 -9.79 17.62 -6.00
C ASP A 690 -10.46 16.97 -4.77
N LYS A 691 -11.75 17.21 -4.61
CA LYS A 691 -12.55 16.63 -3.55
C LYS A 691 -13.10 15.27 -3.97
N GLN A 692 -13.02 14.30 -3.08
CA GLN A 692 -13.82 13.08 -3.15
C GLN A 692 -15.14 13.32 -2.45
N ASP A 693 -16.26 13.07 -3.14
CA ASP A 693 -17.59 13.08 -2.53
C ASP A 693 -17.76 11.89 -1.58
N SER A 694 -18.74 11.98 -0.68
CA SER A 694 -19.09 10.85 0.18
C SER A 694 -19.48 9.63 -0.67
N MET A 695 -19.00 8.44 -0.28
CA MET A 695 -19.19 7.22 -1.06
C MET A 695 -19.61 6.03 -0.19
N THR A 696 -20.35 5.10 -0.82
CA THR A 696 -20.75 3.84 -0.21
C THR A 696 -20.47 2.67 -1.15
N ILE A 697 -19.47 1.86 -0.81
CA ILE A 697 -19.08 0.67 -1.55
C ILE A 697 -19.65 -0.57 -0.88
N VAL A 698 -20.27 -1.45 -1.66
CA VAL A 698 -20.79 -2.73 -1.19
C VAL A 698 -20.16 -3.86 -1.98
N ASN A 699 -19.49 -4.79 -1.30
CA ASN A 699 -18.99 -6.01 -1.90
C ASN A 699 -19.79 -7.22 -1.37
N LEU A 700 -20.19 -8.11 -2.27
CA LEU A 700 -20.97 -9.30 -1.93
C LEU A 700 -20.17 -10.54 -2.31
N ASN A 701 -20.18 -11.55 -1.44
CA ASN A 701 -19.52 -12.83 -1.71
C ASN A 701 -20.39 -14.02 -1.26
N LEU A 702 -20.42 -15.05 -2.10
CA LEU A 702 -20.98 -16.38 -1.80
C LEU A 702 -19.89 -17.41 -1.97
N THR A 703 -19.41 -17.97 -0.86
CA THR A 703 -18.44 -19.07 -0.83
C THR A 703 -19.15 -20.38 -0.55
N VAL A 704 -18.96 -21.39 -1.38
CA VAL A 704 -19.46 -22.76 -1.17
C VAL A 704 -18.28 -23.71 -1.02
N ARG A 705 -18.19 -24.41 0.11
CA ARG A 705 -17.12 -25.36 0.43
C ARG A 705 -17.64 -26.79 0.45
N HIS A 706 -16.87 -27.70 -0.11
CA HIS A 706 -17.13 -29.13 -0.07
C HIS A 706 -16.10 -29.83 0.81
N SER A 707 -16.54 -30.80 1.60
CA SER A 707 -15.70 -31.55 2.55
C SER A 707 -14.49 -32.29 1.93
N ALA A 708 -14.39 -32.41 0.62
CA ALA A 708 -13.26 -32.97 -0.10
C ALA A 708 -12.21 -31.91 -0.55
N GLY A 709 -12.21 -30.70 0.06
CA GLY A 709 -11.24 -29.64 -0.19
C GLY A 709 -11.59 -28.68 -1.33
N TRP A 710 -12.74 -28.86 -2.02
CA TRP A 710 -13.17 -27.92 -3.05
C TRP A 710 -13.88 -26.71 -2.46
N GLN A 711 -13.59 -25.54 -3.03
CA GLN A 711 -14.29 -24.28 -2.74
C GLN A 711 -14.66 -23.60 -4.08
N ALA A 712 -15.83 -22.97 -4.10
CA ALA A 712 -16.28 -22.14 -5.21
C ALA A 712 -16.79 -20.81 -4.66
N ASP A 713 -16.33 -19.70 -5.25
CA ASP A 713 -16.70 -18.34 -4.87
C ASP A 713 -17.40 -17.66 -6.04
N LEU A 714 -18.48 -16.95 -5.73
CA LEU A 714 -19.13 -15.98 -6.59
C LEU A 714 -19.06 -14.63 -5.88
N TYR A 715 -18.52 -13.61 -6.53
CA TYR A 715 -18.36 -12.31 -5.92
C TYR A 715 -18.85 -11.18 -6.82
N VAL A 716 -19.24 -10.10 -6.18
CA VAL A 716 -19.54 -8.82 -6.81
C VAL A 716 -18.78 -7.74 -6.04
N ARG A 717 -17.80 -7.13 -6.66
CA ARG A 717 -17.11 -5.94 -6.15
C ARG A 717 -17.88 -4.70 -6.59
N ASN A 718 -17.96 -3.69 -5.71
CA ASN A 718 -18.69 -2.46 -5.98
C ASN A 718 -20.12 -2.73 -6.50
N ALA A 719 -20.92 -3.51 -5.78
CA ALA A 719 -22.27 -3.94 -6.21
C ALA A 719 -23.23 -2.75 -6.41
N THR A 720 -22.97 -1.63 -5.77
CA THR A 720 -23.70 -0.37 -5.91
C THR A 720 -23.36 0.40 -7.19
N ASP A 721 -22.28 0.00 -7.88
CA ASP A 721 -21.73 0.69 -9.07
C ASP A 721 -21.41 2.16 -8.76
N GLU A 722 -20.80 2.38 -7.59
CA GLU A 722 -20.42 3.71 -7.12
C GLU A 722 -19.24 4.26 -7.93
N GLU A 723 -19.39 5.48 -8.42
CA GLU A 723 -18.34 6.19 -9.15
C GLU A 723 -17.50 7.02 -8.18
N TYR A 724 -16.23 6.66 -8.01
CA TYR A 724 -15.30 7.36 -7.13
C TYR A 724 -13.89 7.36 -7.72
N TYR A 725 -13.03 8.23 -7.19
CA TYR A 725 -11.65 8.34 -7.62
C TYR A 725 -10.71 7.73 -6.57
N THR A 726 -9.67 7.06 -7.03
CA THR A 726 -8.57 6.62 -6.18
C THR A 726 -7.54 7.72 -5.96
N GLU A 727 -7.43 8.65 -6.92
CA GLU A 727 -6.55 9.81 -6.84
C GLU A 727 -7.18 10.99 -7.59
N LYS A 728 -6.98 12.20 -7.09
CA LYS A 728 -7.20 13.46 -7.81
C LYS A 728 -6.04 14.40 -7.52
N THR A 729 -5.54 15.04 -8.55
CA THR A 729 -4.51 16.06 -8.43
C THR A 729 -4.76 17.21 -9.41
N THR A 730 -4.40 18.41 -9.01
CA THR A 730 -4.46 19.60 -9.86
C THR A 730 -3.07 20.00 -10.27
N GLN A 731 -2.84 20.11 -11.57
CA GLN A 731 -1.57 20.54 -12.16
C GLN A 731 -1.80 21.78 -13.04
N PRO A 732 -0.74 22.51 -13.44
CA PRO A 732 -0.89 23.67 -14.34
C PRO A 732 -1.61 23.35 -15.65
N GLN A 733 -1.50 22.10 -16.11
CA GLN A 733 -2.13 21.61 -17.35
C GLN A 733 -3.59 21.22 -17.15
N GLY A 734 -4.03 20.96 -15.92
CA GLY A 734 -5.38 20.55 -15.65
C GLY A 734 -5.58 19.82 -14.32
N ALA A 735 -6.80 19.39 -14.08
CA ALA A 735 -7.13 18.48 -13.01
C ALA A 735 -7.15 17.04 -13.56
N PHE A 736 -6.52 16.15 -12.84
CA PHE A 736 -6.38 14.74 -13.17
C PHE A 736 -7.07 13.92 -12.09
N GLY A 737 -7.67 12.79 -12.48
CA GLY A 737 -8.24 11.84 -11.54
C GLY A 737 -8.12 10.42 -12.07
N ALA A 738 -7.83 9.48 -11.20
CA ALA A 738 -7.85 8.05 -11.49
C ALA A 738 -9.21 7.49 -11.05
N PRO A 739 -10.11 7.15 -11.98
CA PRO A 739 -11.40 6.54 -11.63
C PRO A 739 -11.17 5.13 -11.11
N ALA A 740 -11.84 4.78 -10.00
CA ALA A 740 -11.83 3.44 -9.46
C ALA A 740 -12.57 2.46 -10.40
N LEU A 741 -12.36 1.16 -10.17
CA LEU A 741 -13.04 0.13 -10.94
C LEU A 741 -14.58 0.23 -10.77
N PRO A 742 -15.36 0.09 -11.84
CA PRO A 742 -16.82 -0.05 -11.78
C PRO A 742 -17.20 -1.34 -11.05
N ARG A 743 -18.50 -1.66 -11.01
CA ARG A 743 -18.93 -2.98 -10.55
C ARG A 743 -18.30 -4.09 -11.37
N VAL A 744 -17.69 -5.08 -10.65
CA VAL A 744 -17.08 -6.26 -11.27
C VAL A 744 -17.73 -7.51 -10.69
N VAL A 745 -18.19 -8.42 -11.56
CA VAL A 745 -18.71 -9.72 -11.18
C VAL A 745 -17.70 -10.79 -11.56
N GLY A 746 -17.38 -11.69 -10.62
CA GLY A 746 -16.41 -12.76 -10.85
C GLY A 746 -16.77 -14.07 -10.16
N ALA A 747 -16.04 -15.12 -10.55
CA ALA A 747 -16.16 -16.45 -9.98
C ALA A 747 -14.79 -17.12 -9.88
N ARG A 748 -14.55 -17.88 -8.80
CA ARG A 748 -13.33 -18.65 -8.55
C ARG A 748 -13.66 -20.07 -8.14
N ILE A 749 -12.74 -20.95 -8.43
CA ILE A 749 -12.71 -22.30 -7.92
C ILE A 749 -11.34 -22.62 -7.34
N ARG A 750 -11.33 -23.20 -6.13
CA ARG A 750 -10.11 -23.57 -5.40
C ARG A 750 -10.18 -25.02 -4.98
N TYR A 751 -9.05 -25.68 -4.95
CA TYR A 751 -8.87 -27.01 -4.38
C TYR A 751 -7.72 -27.00 -3.38
N ASN A 752 -8.01 -27.33 -2.14
CA ASN A 752 -7.03 -27.49 -1.06
C ASN A 752 -6.72 -28.99 -0.88
N PHE A 753 -5.44 -29.34 -0.73
CA PHE A 753 -4.94 -30.72 -0.61
C PHE A 753 -3.88 -30.90 0.47
#